data_36ee7e875f9a1164d5e306909dd0ca26
#
_entry.id   36ee7e875f9a1164d5e306909dd0ca26
#
_cell.length_a   1.000
_cell.length_b   1.000
_cell.length_c   1.000
_cell.angle_alpha   90.00
_cell.angle_beta   90.00
_cell.angle_gamma   90.00
#
_symmetry.space_group_name_H-M   'P 1'
#
loop_
_entity.id
_entity.type
_entity.pdbx_description
1 polymer ?
#
loop_
_entity_poly.entity_id
_entity_poly.type
_entity_poly.pdbx_seq_one_letter_code
_entity_poly.pdbx_strand_id
1 'polypeptide(L)'
;MKKLSIFAVIATLIFCGMTKAMAQESNMATKTLSSRQTMKVRQNTSMAKSATRNLLKANTVGSTDPYWATAMSFYNPKYGYFSYTDLSETDYSIEVTIDGDKVTFYNIVDNSNYASSGWQGCNPVTGTYDAEKRTITIETPPINEQNTREDYTVLGDLYSGSEAVYAVLVAGDFSTVPDDKGDYQLYQEKKLVFDVSEDGTELIPRTGFGSYALFAEDNSHAGFLNFYKSAIITKMTNEPQLEVSPETLDLSEKNLFTGIPYTQEIKLKNKGLSNTKYTISTSTDELSVEGREEVPGGNISLLPITLTAKNSGPFSGTVTFTDENGKSTTLTVKANINEVCDYSSVIKNGDIKIYPYEESTSSMIVTSDITGFPVLASTNVGDDSQSGVNISITVPEGNVATFSWKGMATGLYPNQAMIYLNGDPVNKSLDGSEKSNEHDLSDKIILKSGTYDMTFIYSIILDWYTMGVAETKLQAYFYDFDLTLYPVQENGTDVSTHEVNFAKSYFDNIEKTDTAEIKLYNLGSKNLEINSVTGDGCFSYVGDVKTIEPYQYGIVKLTFTRKDIGEHSGDVVLHTSAGDVTIHCNATTEKIIYDYSPIVEKGDFSFDTSIEHPWTLDGSKACSSTSGLTSDSTIDSWLEVSFIVPEGKTGTLTWSGRNSSTPFGAFLDEILFSDGTVIYSDGTEITKFAGTSSAGSDELEAPMTFSAGLHRVCFLYTKSSREPEGEDRYVLYNQALDLSDASDISTMTGTKMITNREYYSVTGEKLSAPVKGINIIKNTYDDGTTSTSKIIIK
;
A
#
# COMPACT_ATOMS: atom_id res chain seq x y z
N MET A 1 -29.71 9.47 22.06
CA MET A 1 -29.16 9.95 20.79
C MET A 1 -27.78 10.63 20.92
N LYS A 2 -27.18 10.74 22.12
CA LYS A 2 -25.79 11.24 22.29
C LYS A 2 -24.73 10.12 22.35
N LYS A 3 -25.12 8.87 22.50
CA LYS A 3 -24.17 7.72 22.60
C LYS A 3 -23.64 7.19 21.28
N LEU A 4 -24.24 7.58 20.12
CA LEU A 4 -23.74 7.15 18.81
C LEU A 4 -22.61 8.05 18.25
N SER A 5 -22.43 9.26 18.79
CA SER A 5 -21.40 10.20 18.34
C SER A 5 -20.00 9.87 18.90
N ILE A 6 -19.91 9.17 20.02
CA ILE A 6 -18.64 8.88 20.71
C ILE A 6 -17.92 7.70 20.04
N PHE A 7 -18.66 6.72 19.53
CA PHE A 7 -18.06 5.63 18.74
C PHE A 7 -17.48 6.13 17.39
N ALA A 8 -18.12 7.12 16.76
CA ALA A 8 -17.63 7.73 15.53
C ALA A 8 -16.34 8.54 15.75
N VAL A 9 -16.18 9.19 16.91
CA VAL A 9 -14.97 9.99 17.22
C VAL A 9 -13.79 9.07 17.57
N ILE A 10 -14.01 7.96 18.27
CA ILE A 10 -12.95 6.98 18.57
C ILE A 10 -12.52 6.27 17.29
N ALA A 11 -13.45 5.90 16.41
CA ALA A 11 -13.14 5.37 15.08
C ALA A 11 -12.38 6.39 14.22
N THR A 12 -12.72 7.69 14.29
CA THR A 12 -12.03 8.74 13.54
C THR A 12 -10.64 9.06 14.10
N LEU A 13 -10.41 8.92 15.40
CA LEU A 13 -9.08 9.09 16.01
C LEU A 13 -8.17 7.89 15.75
N ILE A 14 -8.71 6.67 15.72
CA ILE A 14 -8.02 5.47 15.26
C ILE A 14 -7.75 5.59 13.76
N PHE A 15 -8.71 6.08 12.95
CA PHE A 15 -8.53 6.31 11.52
C PHE A 15 -7.56 7.45 11.19
N CYS A 16 -7.58 8.57 11.93
CA CYS A 16 -6.56 9.62 11.76
C CYS A 16 -5.17 9.21 12.27
N GLY A 17 -5.10 8.33 13.27
CA GLY A 17 -3.87 7.69 13.71
C GLY A 17 -3.36 6.68 12.67
N MET A 18 -4.25 5.88 12.10
CA MET A 18 -3.91 4.90 11.05
C MET A 18 -3.56 5.55 9.71
N THR A 19 -4.28 6.57 9.26
CA THR A 19 -3.89 7.29 8.03
C THR A 19 -2.58 8.06 8.18
N LYS A 20 -2.24 8.55 9.36
CA LYS A 20 -0.89 9.05 9.65
C LYS A 20 0.14 7.93 9.80
N ALA A 21 -0.22 6.78 10.35
CA ALA A 21 0.66 5.61 10.41
C ALA A 21 0.88 5.03 9.00
N MET A 22 -0.14 4.88 8.18
CA MET A 22 0.00 4.39 6.79
C MET A 22 0.74 5.39 5.89
N ALA A 23 0.53 6.71 6.05
CA ALA A 23 1.36 7.73 5.41
C ALA A 23 2.78 7.82 6.01
N GLN A 24 2.97 7.31 7.22
CA GLN A 24 4.26 7.23 7.89
C GLN A 24 4.97 5.91 7.59
N GLU A 25 4.26 4.83 7.28
CA GLU A 25 4.81 3.56 6.79
C GLU A 25 5.30 3.67 5.34
N SER A 26 4.58 4.32 4.43
CA SER A 26 5.14 4.65 3.11
C SER A 26 6.36 5.58 3.21
N ASN A 27 6.39 6.47 4.20
CA ASN A 27 7.57 7.29 4.53
C ASN A 27 8.62 6.56 5.38
N MET A 28 8.28 5.46 6.09
CA MET A 28 9.27 4.64 6.80
C MET A 28 9.99 3.68 5.87
N ALA A 29 9.31 3.02 4.94
CA ALA A 29 9.97 2.23 3.90
C ALA A 29 10.95 3.11 3.09
N THR A 30 10.56 4.33 2.75
CA THR A 30 11.42 5.31 2.09
C THR A 30 12.56 5.82 2.99
N LYS A 31 12.34 5.93 4.30
CA LYS A 31 13.39 6.39 5.25
C LYS A 31 14.38 5.30 5.63
N THR A 32 13.97 4.04 5.70
CA THR A 32 14.86 2.93 6.07
C THR A 32 15.85 2.62 4.94
N LEU A 33 15.45 2.80 3.68
CA LEU A 33 16.31 2.60 2.52
C LEU A 33 17.25 3.78 2.25
N SER A 34 16.83 5.04 2.53
CA SER A 34 17.71 6.22 2.38
C SER A 34 18.77 6.35 3.48
N SER A 35 18.64 5.63 4.59
CA SER A 35 19.58 5.75 5.71
C SER A 35 20.88 4.94 5.53
N ARG A 36 20.97 4.02 4.55
CA ARG A 36 22.19 3.22 4.33
C ARG A 36 23.39 3.98 3.77
N GLN A 37 23.20 5.09 3.08
CA GLN A 37 24.34 5.91 2.58
C GLN A 37 24.81 6.98 3.55
N THR A 38 24.12 7.25 4.64
CA THR A 38 24.50 8.28 5.63
C THR A 38 24.41 7.80 7.08
N MET A 39 24.66 6.53 7.36
CA MET A 39 25.03 6.13 8.71
C MET A 39 26.49 6.50 9.04
N LYS A 40 26.85 7.74 8.83
CA LYS A 40 27.66 8.46 9.81
C LYS A 40 26.71 8.77 10.94
N VAL A 41 26.74 7.86 11.91
CA VAL A 41 26.23 8.02 13.27
C VAL A 41 25.61 9.40 13.53
N ARG A 42 24.34 9.62 13.19
CA ARG A 42 23.54 10.61 13.90
C ARG A 42 23.17 9.96 15.22
N GLN A 43 24.01 10.24 16.20
CA GLN A 43 23.73 9.95 17.59
C GLN A 43 22.30 10.36 17.90
N ASN A 44 21.45 9.41 18.27
CA ASN A 44 20.24 9.68 19.02
C ASN A 44 20.65 10.14 20.42
N THR A 45 21.19 11.37 20.48
CA THR A 45 21.58 12.03 21.73
C THR A 45 20.36 12.48 22.55
N SER A 46 19.12 12.22 22.10
CA SER A 46 17.92 12.61 22.82
C SER A 46 17.56 11.68 23.97
N MET A 47 17.75 10.35 23.84
CA MET A 47 17.52 9.44 24.98
C MET A 47 18.64 9.52 26.02
N ALA A 48 19.88 9.58 25.58
CA ALA A 48 21.02 9.74 26.50
C ALA A 48 21.00 11.08 27.29
N LYS A 49 20.38 12.12 26.73
CA LYS A 49 20.26 13.42 27.43
C LYS A 49 19.17 13.44 28.49
N SER A 50 18.13 12.63 28.37
CA SER A 50 17.10 12.52 29.40
C SER A 50 17.57 11.74 30.63
N ALA A 51 18.19 10.58 30.44
CA ALA A 51 18.72 9.79 31.54
C ALA A 51 19.86 10.49 32.31
N THR A 52 20.76 11.19 31.61
CA THR A 52 21.87 11.92 32.24
C THR A 52 21.43 13.17 33.01
N ARG A 53 20.30 13.78 32.68
CA ARG A 53 19.80 14.97 33.40
C ARG A 53 19.17 14.67 34.75
N ASN A 54 18.64 13.48 34.97
CA ASN A 54 18.01 13.10 36.24
C ASN A 54 19.00 12.58 37.28
N LEU A 55 20.13 12.03 36.86
CA LEU A 55 21.19 11.53 37.77
C LEU A 55 22.04 12.62 38.43
N LEU A 56 21.94 13.87 37.99
CA LEU A 56 22.81 14.98 38.44
C LEU A 56 22.15 15.95 39.43
N LYS A 57 20.95 15.68 39.94
CA LYS A 57 20.29 16.53 40.96
C LYS A 57 19.87 15.74 42.19
N ALA A 58 20.82 15.11 42.85
CA ALA A 58 20.61 14.66 44.22
C ALA A 58 21.30 15.60 45.19
N ASN A 59 20.49 16.40 45.88
CA ASN A 59 20.94 17.02 47.14
C ASN A 59 19.80 17.08 48.16
N THR A 60 20.02 16.29 49.19
CA THR A 60 19.61 16.46 50.57
C THR A 60 18.19 16.10 51.00
N VAL A 61 18.19 15.17 51.98
CA VAL A 61 17.22 14.71 52.93
C VAL A 61 16.49 13.42 52.51
N GLY A 62 16.91 12.28 53.10
CA GLY A 62 16.51 10.91 52.77
C GLY A 62 17.40 10.29 51.67
N SER A 63 17.89 9.09 51.85
CA SER A 63 18.69 8.45 50.75
C SER A 63 17.81 8.16 49.59
N THR A 64 17.98 8.87 48.49
CA THR A 64 17.36 8.53 47.23
C THR A 64 18.30 7.54 46.52
N ASP A 65 17.83 6.33 46.30
CA ASP A 65 18.55 5.28 45.61
C ASP A 65 18.09 5.18 44.16
N PRO A 66 19.01 5.11 43.22
CA PRO A 66 18.69 4.84 41.83
C PRO A 66 18.44 3.34 41.61
N TYR A 67 17.42 3.02 40.86
CA TYR A 67 17.05 1.68 40.45
C TYR A 67 16.94 1.61 38.92
N TRP A 68 17.24 0.43 38.41
CA TRP A 68 17.03 0.07 37.01
C TRP A 68 15.77 -0.81 36.91
N ALA A 69 14.81 -0.39 36.10
CA ALA A 69 13.62 -1.17 35.81
C ALA A 69 13.77 -1.85 34.45
N THR A 70 13.58 -3.17 34.41
CA THR A 70 13.37 -3.96 33.20
C THR A 70 11.93 -4.48 33.24
N ALA A 71 11.10 -4.05 32.31
CA ALA A 71 9.68 -4.35 32.27
C ALA A 71 9.25 -4.95 30.94
N MET A 72 8.27 -5.86 30.98
CA MET A 72 7.59 -6.33 29.78
C MET A 72 6.35 -5.47 29.53
N SER A 73 6.44 -4.59 28.54
CA SER A 73 5.41 -3.61 28.20
C SER A 73 4.45 -4.13 27.14
N PHE A 74 3.17 -3.81 27.32
CA PHE A 74 2.15 -3.96 26.28
C PHE A 74 2.26 -2.87 25.19
N TYR A 75 2.92 -1.75 25.48
CA TYR A 75 3.21 -0.74 24.46
C TYR A 75 4.42 -1.18 23.62
N ASN A 76 4.23 -1.34 22.32
CA ASN A 76 5.29 -1.70 21.41
C ASN A 76 5.82 -0.45 20.71
N PRO A 77 7.04 0.03 21.05
CA PRO A 77 7.57 1.26 20.47
C PRO A 77 7.91 1.12 18.97
N LYS A 78 8.11 -0.10 18.46
CA LYS A 78 8.35 -0.37 17.05
C LYS A 78 7.14 -0.01 16.19
N TYR A 79 5.95 -0.31 16.69
CA TYR A 79 4.70 -0.07 15.98
C TYR A 79 3.93 1.15 16.49
N GLY A 80 4.30 1.69 17.65
CA GLY A 80 3.65 2.84 18.24
C GLY A 80 2.26 2.58 18.82
N TYR A 81 1.90 1.32 19.05
CA TYR A 81 0.60 0.94 19.59
C TYR A 81 0.68 -0.05 20.78
N PHE A 82 -0.45 -0.22 21.42
CA PHE A 82 -0.61 -1.14 22.53
C PHE A 82 -1.01 -2.54 22.02
N SER A 83 -0.21 -3.57 22.33
CA SER A 83 -0.44 -4.95 21.91
C SER A 83 -0.55 -5.89 23.10
N TYR A 84 -1.56 -6.75 23.10
CA TYR A 84 -1.75 -7.75 24.16
C TYR A 84 -0.95 -9.03 23.94
N THR A 85 -0.49 -9.28 22.72
CA THR A 85 0.20 -10.50 22.32
C THR A 85 1.67 -10.28 22.00
N ASP A 86 2.04 -9.09 21.51
CA ASP A 86 3.40 -8.73 21.14
C ASP A 86 3.99 -7.76 22.16
N LEU A 87 4.50 -8.33 23.27
CA LEU A 87 5.09 -7.57 24.36
C LEU A 87 6.50 -7.13 24.01
N SER A 88 6.88 -5.91 24.39
CA SER A 88 8.24 -5.39 24.24
C SER A 88 8.95 -5.23 25.58
N GLU A 89 10.26 -5.52 25.60
CA GLU A 89 11.10 -5.22 26.75
C GLU A 89 11.42 -3.72 26.79
N THR A 90 11.08 -3.09 27.92
CA THR A 90 11.34 -1.68 28.18
C THR A 90 12.26 -1.54 29.38
N ASP A 91 13.32 -0.74 29.24
CA ASP A 91 14.28 -0.43 30.28
C ASP A 91 14.23 1.06 30.61
N TYR A 92 14.17 1.40 31.87
CA TYR A 92 14.18 2.80 32.33
C TYR A 92 14.70 2.92 33.76
N SER A 93 15.07 4.12 34.16
CA SER A 93 15.55 4.40 35.51
C SER A 93 14.41 4.91 36.39
N ILE A 94 14.38 4.43 37.63
CA ILE A 94 13.49 4.87 38.72
C ILE A 94 14.36 5.36 39.86
N GLU A 95 13.99 6.47 40.49
CA GLU A 95 14.57 6.85 41.78
C GLU A 95 13.56 6.50 42.88
N VAL A 96 14.04 5.88 43.96
CA VAL A 96 13.22 5.51 45.10
C VAL A 96 13.80 6.09 46.36
N THR A 97 12.99 6.86 47.11
CA THR A 97 13.34 7.39 48.44
C THR A 97 12.55 6.65 49.48
N ILE A 98 13.23 6.09 50.51
CA ILE A 98 12.61 5.46 51.66
C ILE A 98 12.91 6.32 52.87
N ASP A 99 11.85 6.82 53.56
CA ASP A 99 11.92 7.61 54.77
C ASP A 99 10.94 7.02 55.81
N GLY A 100 11.48 6.16 56.68
CA GLY A 100 10.72 5.35 57.59
C GLY A 100 9.84 4.33 56.86
N ASP A 101 8.53 4.46 57.04
CA ASP A 101 7.53 3.65 56.34
C ASP A 101 7.02 4.30 55.06
N LYS A 102 7.42 5.54 54.76
CA LYS A 102 7.05 6.25 53.54
C LYS A 102 8.05 5.97 52.41
N VAL A 103 7.54 5.52 51.27
CA VAL A 103 8.32 5.32 50.04
C VAL A 103 7.80 6.28 48.98
N THR A 104 8.74 6.91 48.26
CA THR A 104 8.40 7.80 47.14
C THR A 104 9.12 7.29 45.90
N PHE A 105 8.38 7.05 44.83
CA PHE A 105 8.88 6.67 43.51
C PHE A 105 8.86 7.90 42.62
N TYR A 106 9.96 8.14 41.93
CA TYR A 106 10.06 9.10 40.82
C TYR A 106 10.21 8.35 39.54
N ASN A 107 9.39 8.66 38.54
CA ASN A 107 9.35 7.99 37.25
C ASN A 107 8.95 6.50 37.31
N ILE A 108 7.91 6.18 38.11
CA ILE A 108 7.44 4.81 38.30
C ILE A 108 6.93 4.15 37.00
N VAL A 109 6.44 4.94 36.05
CA VAL A 109 6.05 4.53 34.67
C VAL A 109 6.75 5.44 33.68
N ASP A 110 7.39 4.86 32.67
CA ASP A 110 7.99 5.62 31.58
C ASP A 110 6.96 5.90 30.47
N ASN A 111 6.55 7.14 30.35
CA ASN A 111 5.68 7.65 29.30
C ASN A 111 6.43 8.63 28.37
N SER A 112 7.75 8.51 28.25
CA SER A 112 8.60 9.41 27.43
C SER A 112 8.19 9.46 25.95
N ASN A 113 7.56 8.41 25.45
CA ASN A 113 7.00 8.34 24.10
C ASN A 113 5.93 9.41 23.84
N TYR A 114 5.31 9.96 24.89
CA TYR A 114 4.28 11.00 24.79
C TYR A 114 4.81 12.42 25.02
N ALA A 115 6.12 12.62 24.94
CA ALA A 115 6.72 13.96 25.08
C ALA A 115 6.18 14.95 24.04
N SER A 116 5.92 14.52 22.81
CA SER A 116 5.27 15.34 21.77
C SER A 116 3.82 15.70 22.09
N SER A 117 3.15 14.94 22.96
CA SER A 117 1.81 15.20 23.46
C SER A 117 1.83 15.98 24.77
N GLY A 118 2.94 16.61 25.11
CA GLY A 118 3.06 17.49 26.28
C GLY A 118 3.45 16.81 27.59
N TRP A 119 3.80 15.52 27.60
CA TRP A 119 4.29 14.82 28.78
C TRP A 119 5.58 15.45 29.30
N GLN A 120 5.57 15.89 30.57
CA GLN A 120 6.70 16.59 31.21
C GLN A 120 7.47 15.70 32.21
N GLY A 121 7.07 14.45 32.37
CA GLY A 121 7.61 13.51 33.34
C GLY A 121 6.56 13.06 34.35
N CYS A 122 6.91 11.99 35.09
CA CYS A 122 6.03 11.38 36.06
C CYS A 122 6.05 12.16 37.40
N ASN A 123 4.88 12.50 37.92
CA ASN A 123 4.77 13.03 39.28
C ASN A 123 5.26 12.01 40.30
N PRO A 124 5.84 12.45 41.45
CA PRO A 124 6.22 11.53 42.52
C PRO A 124 5.02 10.75 43.05
N VAL A 125 5.16 9.44 43.15
CA VAL A 125 4.14 8.55 43.65
C VAL A 125 4.56 8.02 45.04
N THR A 126 3.68 8.16 46.05
CA THR A 126 3.97 7.70 47.39
C THR A 126 3.28 6.40 47.75
N GLY A 127 4.01 5.54 48.47
CA GLY A 127 3.52 4.28 49.01
C GLY A 127 3.97 4.11 50.46
N THR A 128 3.57 2.98 51.07
CA THR A 128 3.93 2.60 52.43
C THR A 128 4.72 1.31 52.42
N TYR A 129 5.87 1.30 53.12
CA TYR A 129 6.71 0.14 53.33
C TYR A 129 6.36 -0.59 54.62
N ASP A 130 6.04 -1.85 54.53
CA ASP A 130 5.86 -2.77 55.66
C ASP A 130 7.13 -3.63 55.80
N ALA A 131 7.96 -3.32 56.79
CA ALA A 131 9.25 -3.98 56.99
C ALA A 131 9.09 -5.46 57.47
N GLU A 132 7.98 -5.80 58.14
CA GLU A 132 7.75 -7.18 58.60
C GLU A 132 7.36 -8.07 57.42
N LYS A 133 6.54 -7.57 56.50
CA LYS A 133 6.11 -8.27 55.30
C LYS A 133 7.08 -8.08 54.14
N ARG A 134 8.00 -7.13 54.23
CA ARG A 134 8.88 -6.68 53.15
C ARG A 134 8.09 -6.33 51.87
N THR A 135 7.07 -5.48 52.04
CA THR A 135 6.22 -5.06 50.94
C THR A 135 6.10 -3.54 50.87
N ILE A 136 6.06 -3.01 49.67
CA ILE A 136 5.70 -1.63 49.42
C ILE A 136 4.30 -1.60 48.78
N THR A 137 3.41 -0.80 49.32
CA THR A 137 2.02 -0.69 48.84
C THR A 137 1.72 0.74 48.40
N ILE A 138 1.19 0.87 47.21
CA ILE A 138 0.72 2.13 46.60
C ILE A 138 -0.79 1.98 46.33
N GLU A 139 -1.58 2.98 46.67
CA GLU A 139 -3.00 2.99 46.38
C GLU A 139 -3.22 3.26 44.85
N THR A 140 -4.03 2.41 44.23
CA THR A 140 -4.38 2.48 42.79
C THR A 140 -5.89 2.36 42.64
N PRO A 141 -6.65 3.42 42.96
CA PRO A 141 -8.11 3.39 42.88
C PRO A 141 -8.57 2.96 41.49
N PRO A 142 -9.48 1.99 41.37
CA PRO A 142 -10.02 1.56 40.10
C PRO A 142 -10.66 2.69 39.34
N ILE A 143 -10.47 2.71 38.03
CA ILE A 143 -11.07 3.71 37.14
C ILE A 143 -12.57 3.48 37.10
N ASN A 144 -13.34 4.50 37.46
CA ASN A 144 -14.80 4.52 37.36
C ASN A 144 -15.32 5.95 37.13
N GLU A 145 -16.54 6.05 36.60
CA GLU A 145 -17.18 7.32 36.22
C GLU A 145 -17.53 8.23 37.41
N GLN A 146 -17.43 7.74 38.65
CA GLN A 146 -17.80 8.48 39.87
C GLN A 146 -16.60 9.12 40.57
N ASN A 147 -15.39 8.67 40.21
CA ASN A 147 -14.16 9.24 40.76
C ASN A 147 -13.83 10.56 40.08
N THR A 148 -13.23 11.45 40.87
CA THR A 148 -12.64 12.71 40.39
C THR A 148 -11.12 12.58 40.29
N ARG A 149 -10.47 13.54 39.67
CA ARG A 149 -8.99 13.57 39.56
C ARG A 149 -8.30 13.41 40.92
N GLU A 150 -8.88 13.96 41.98
CA GLU A 150 -8.32 13.93 43.36
C GLU A 150 -8.37 12.54 43.99
N ASP A 151 -9.24 11.67 43.48
CA ASP A 151 -9.36 10.29 43.95
C ASP A 151 -8.30 9.36 43.39
N TYR A 152 -7.58 9.77 42.34
CA TYR A 152 -6.59 8.95 41.66
C TYR A 152 -5.15 9.28 42.05
N THR A 153 -4.26 8.31 41.87
CA THR A 153 -2.82 8.55 41.88
C THR A 153 -2.39 9.10 40.52
N VAL A 154 -2.35 10.44 40.40
CA VAL A 154 -2.08 11.15 39.15
C VAL A 154 -0.58 11.17 38.82
N LEU A 155 -0.23 10.64 37.67
CA LEU A 155 1.16 10.59 37.16
C LEU A 155 1.59 11.85 36.43
N GLY A 156 0.68 12.56 35.78
CA GLY A 156 1.01 13.79 35.05
C GLY A 156 -0.06 14.19 34.05
N ASP A 157 0.16 15.29 33.36
CA ASP A 157 -0.73 15.87 32.35
C ASP A 157 -0.11 15.76 30.95
N LEU A 158 -0.98 15.60 29.94
CA LEU A 158 -0.61 15.58 28.53
C LEU A 158 -1.83 15.98 27.67
N TYR A 159 -1.71 15.88 26.34
CA TYR A 159 -2.77 16.21 25.41
C TYR A 159 -3.07 15.03 24.48
N SER A 160 -4.35 14.81 24.20
CA SER A 160 -4.84 13.97 23.12
C SER A 160 -5.40 14.89 22.02
N GLY A 161 -4.58 15.15 20.99
CA GLY A 161 -4.90 16.19 20.02
C GLY A 161 -4.90 17.58 20.66
N SER A 162 -6.06 18.25 20.70
CA SER A 162 -6.28 19.55 21.36
C SER A 162 -6.87 19.43 22.76
N GLU A 163 -7.23 18.23 23.23
CA GLU A 163 -7.91 18.00 24.48
C GLU A 163 -6.91 17.68 25.61
N ALA A 164 -7.13 18.29 26.77
CA ALA A 164 -6.30 18.02 27.93
C ALA A 164 -6.70 16.68 28.54
N VAL A 165 -5.70 15.86 28.84
CA VAL A 165 -5.86 14.58 29.54
C VAL A 165 -4.87 14.49 30.69
N TYR A 166 -5.16 13.66 31.67
CA TYR A 166 -4.21 13.34 32.73
C TYR A 166 -4.03 11.83 32.87
N ALA A 167 -2.82 11.42 33.15
CA ALA A 167 -2.46 10.03 33.36
C ALA A 167 -2.59 9.64 34.82
N VAL A 168 -3.16 8.47 35.11
CA VAL A 168 -3.30 7.90 36.44
C VAL A 168 -2.58 6.56 36.52
N LEU A 169 -2.06 6.22 37.71
CA LEU A 169 -1.47 4.91 37.97
C LEU A 169 -2.60 3.88 38.14
N VAL A 170 -2.48 2.78 37.41
CA VAL A 170 -3.37 1.63 37.48
C VAL A 170 -2.56 0.36 37.74
N ALA A 171 -3.19 -0.61 38.48
CA ALA A 171 -2.62 -1.92 38.72
C ALA A 171 -3.63 -3.01 38.39
N GLY A 172 -3.15 -4.20 38.05
CA GLY A 172 -3.98 -5.37 37.76
C GLY A 172 -3.37 -6.25 36.66
N ASP A 173 -4.13 -7.24 36.20
CA ASP A 173 -3.70 -8.15 35.15
C ASP A 173 -4.76 -8.21 34.04
N PHE A 174 -4.31 -8.31 32.81
CA PHE A 174 -5.21 -8.54 31.68
C PHE A 174 -5.64 -10.00 31.60
N SER A 175 -6.86 -10.24 31.12
CA SER A 175 -7.31 -11.58 30.73
C SER A 175 -6.32 -12.21 29.75
N THR A 176 -6.15 -13.53 29.83
CA THR A 176 -5.25 -14.27 28.93
C THR A 176 -5.86 -14.57 27.57
N VAL A 177 -7.17 -14.40 27.46
CA VAL A 177 -7.96 -14.57 26.23
C VAL A 177 -8.88 -13.38 26.07
N PRO A 178 -9.14 -12.93 24.85
CA PRO A 178 -10.12 -11.88 24.60
C PRO A 178 -11.53 -12.37 24.87
N ASP A 179 -12.46 -11.44 25.10
CA ASP A 179 -13.89 -11.71 25.20
C ASP A 179 -14.52 -11.94 23.82
N ASP A 180 -15.85 -12.15 23.78
CA ASP A 180 -16.60 -12.40 22.53
C ASP A 180 -16.53 -11.24 21.49
N LYS A 181 -16.02 -10.08 21.88
CA LYS A 181 -15.82 -8.91 21.02
C LYS A 181 -14.36 -8.73 20.61
N GLY A 182 -13.46 -9.59 21.07
CA GLY A 182 -12.03 -9.48 20.85
C GLY A 182 -11.29 -8.62 21.87
N ASP A 183 -11.96 -8.12 22.92
CA ASP A 183 -11.37 -7.21 23.89
C ASP A 183 -10.74 -7.97 25.07
N TYR A 184 -9.54 -7.57 25.48
CA TYR A 184 -8.89 -8.05 26.69
C TYR A 184 -9.32 -7.22 27.90
N GLN A 185 -9.76 -7.89 28.95
CA GLN A 185 -10.28 -7.27 30.18
C GLN A 185 -9.16 -7.06 31.19
N LEU A 186 -8.99 -5.81 31.70
CA LEU A 186 -8.13 -5.53 32.85
C LEU A 186 -8.89 -5.79 34.17
N TYR A 187 -8.39 -6.74 34.95
CA TYR A 187 -8.83 -6.97 36.34
C TYR A 187 -8.08 -6.01 37.23
N GLN A 188 -8.68 -4.84 37.51
CA GLN A 188 -8.04 -3.77 38.25
C GLN A 188 -7.91 -4.12 39.74
N GLU A 189 -6.72 -3.87 40.30
CA GLU A 189 -6.42 -3.95 41.72
C GLU A 189 -6.44 -2.56 42.35
N LYS A 190 -6.92 -2.51 43.63
CA LYS A 190 -6.97 -1.26 44.39
C LYS A 190 -5.59 -0.82 44.90
N LYS A 191 -4.63 -1.71 44.85
CA LYS A 191 -3.29 -1.48 45.38
C LYS A 191 -2.24 -2.14 44.45
N LEU A 192 -1.21 -1.39 44.14
CA LEU A 192 0.00 -1.93 43.58
C LEU A 192 0.93 -2.34 44.72
N VAL A 193 1.29 -3.60 44.80
CA VAL A 193 2.13 -4.15 45.85
C VAL A 193 3.42 -4.68 45.25
N PHE A 194 4.56 -4.19 45.73
CA PHE A 194 5.88 -4.71 45.44
C PHE A 194 6.37 -5.59 46.58
N ASP A 195 6.88 -6.76 46.26
CA ASP A 195 7.72 -7.56 47.14
C ASP A 195 9.15 -7.01 47.11
N VAL A 196 9.75 -6.84 48.28
CA VAL A 196 11.16 -6.41 48.42
C VAL A 196 12.00 -7.62 48.69
N SER A 197 13.06 -7.85 47.91
CA SER A 197 14.00 -8.97 48.10
C SER A 197 14.62 -8.99 49.52
N GLU A 198 15.20 -10.11 49.90
CA GLU A 198 15.77 -10.30 51.25
C GLU A 198 16.91 -9.31 51.55
N ASP A 199 17.69 -8.98 50.58
CA ASP A 199 18.79 -8.02 50.63
C ASP A 199 18.37 -6.56 50.37
N GLY A 200 17.08 -6.33 50.03
CA GLY A 200 16.54 -4.99 49.70
C GLY A 200 16.96 -4.44 48.34
N THR A 201 17.53 -5.27 47.47
CA THR A 201 18.06 -4.82 46.18
C THR A 201 17.05 -4.91 45.05
N GLU A 202 15.96 -5.66 45.19
CA GLU A 202 14.96 -5.83 44.14
C GLU A 202 13.55 -5.51 44.64
N LEU A 203 12.78 -4.86 43.77
CA LEU A 203 11.36 -4.61 43.94
C LEU A 203 10.62 -5.33 42.80
N ILE A 204 9.73 -6.26 43.15
CA ILE A 204 8.99 -7.08 42.20
C ILE A 204 7.49 -6.83 42.39
N PRO A 205 6.78 -6.25 41.42
CA PRO A 205 5.35 -6.04 41.51
C PRO A 205 4.60 -7.38 41.45
N ARG A 206 3.57 -7.56 42.28
CA ARG A 206 2.75 -8.77 42.30
C ARG A 206 1.80 -8.88 41.13
N THR A 207 1.42 -7.77 40.53
CA THR A 207 0.54 -7.66 39.36
C THR A 207 1.13 -6.70 38.35
N GLY A 208 0.59 -6.70 37.14
CA GLY A 208 0.90 -5.66 36.15
C GLY A 208 0.52 -4.27 36.65
N PHE A 209 1.17 -3.26 36.12
CA PHE A 209 0.87 -1.84 36.43
C PHE A 209 1.25 -0.93 35.26
N GLY A 210 0.63 0.25 35.25
CA GLY A 210 0.91 1.20 34.19
C GLY A 210 0.17 2.52 34.33
N SER A 211 0.03 3.20 33.22
CA SER A 211 -0.63 4.50 33.12
C SER A 211 -1.84 4.44 32.19
N TYR A 212 -2.94 5.02 32.69
CA TYR A 212 -4.19 5.18 31.95
C TYR A 212 -4.56 6.66 31.86
N ALA A 213 -4.92 7.12 30.66
CA ALA A 213 -5.31 8.51 30.44
C ALA A 213 -6.82 8.71 30.56
N LEU A 214 -7.20 9.82 31.23
CA LEU A 214 -8.57 10.29 31.36
C LEU A 214 -8.68 11.73 30.85
N PHE A 215 -9.78 12.06 30.19
CA PHE A 215 -10.05 13.44 29.75
C PHE A 215 -10.25 14.36 30.95
N ALA A 216 -9.62 15.52 30.95
CA ALA A 216 -9.65 16.44 32.07
C ALA A 216 -11.01 17.13 32.26
N GLU A 217 -11.84 17.20 31.24
CA GLU A 217 -13.13 17.88 31.25
C GLU A 217 -14.19 17.06 32.01
N ASP A 218 -14.25 15.76 31.82
CA ASP A 218 -15.35 14.92 32.30
C ASP A 218 -14.91 13.57 32.90
N ASN A 219 -13.60 13.33 33.04
CA ASN A 219 -13.00 12.08 33.51
C ASN A 219 -13.37 10.85 32.65
N SER A 220 -13.83 11.05 31.41
CA SER A 220 -14.07 9.96 30.50
C SER A 220 -12.78 9.28 30.05
N HIS A 221 -12.89 8.07 29.55
CA HIS A 221 -11.77 7.20 29.22
C HIS A 221 -11.07 7.66 27.96
N ALA A 222 -9.76 7.94 28.01
CA ALA A 222 -8.91 8.20 26.85
C ALA A 222 -8.09 6.98 26.44
N GLY A 223 -7.71 6.09 27.37
CA GLY A 223 -7.04 4.82 27.05
C GLY A 223 -5.70 4.60 27.75
N PHE A 224 -5.09 3.44 27.51
CA PHE A 224 -3.76 3.13 28.06
C PHE A 224 -2.68 3.91 27.36
N LEU A 225 -1.73 4.47 28.13
CA LEU A 225 -0.50 5.07 27.62
C LEU A 225 0.62 4.05 27.62
N ASN A 226 0.85 3.39 28.77
CA ASN A 226 1.80 2.31 28.92
C ASN A 226 1.31 1.36 30.03
N PHE A 227 1.60 0.08 29.88
CA PHE A 227 1.26 -0.91 30.90
C PHE A 227 2.27 -2.04 30.88
N TYR A 228 2.82 -2.38 32.03
CA TYR A 228 3.79 -3.45 32.20
C TYR A 228 3.10 -4.70 32.74
N LYS A 229 3.21 -5.79 32.01
CA LYS A 229 2.74 -7.10 32.45
C LYS A 229 3.53 -7.60 33.65
N SER A 230 4.84 -7.35 33.64
CA SER A 230 5.77 -7.68 34.72
C SER A 230 6.95 -6.72 34.69
N ALA A 231 7.59 -6.55 35.82
CA ALA A 231 8.82 -5.78 35.93
C ALA A 231 9.74 -6.37 37.01
N ILE A 232 11.04 -6.14 36.86
CA ILE A 232 12.05 -6.32 37.91
C ILE A 232 12.74 -4.96 38.02
N ILE A 233 12.70 -4.41 39.22
CA ILE A 233 13.29 -3.11 39.56
C ILE A 233 14.46 -3.36 40.48
N THR A 234 15.70 -3.23 39.97
CA THR A 234 16.92 -3.61 40.70
C THR A 234 17.68 -2.36 41.12
N LYS A 235 18.10 -2.29 42.37
CA LYS A 235 18.92 -1.21 42.93
C LYS A 235 20.26 -1.15 42.21
N MET A 236 20.63 0.02 41.70
CA MET A 236 21.90 0.22 41.01
C MET A 236 23.06 0.31 42.01
N THR A 237 24.13 -0.37 41.74
CA THR A 237 25.37 -0.33 42.53
C THR A 237 26.44 0.56 41.86
N ASN A 238 27.50 0.92 42.61
CA ASN A 238 28.61 1.64 42.01
C ASN A 238 29.42 0.80 41.01
N GLU A 239 29.43 -0.54 41.17
CA GLU A 239 30.14 -1.42 40.25
C GLU A 239 29.39 -1.50 38.91
N PRO A 240 30.11 -1.53 37.79
CA PRO A 240 29.49 -1.71 36.47
C PRO A 240 28.82 -3.10 36.40
N GLN A 241 27.70 -3.17 35.71
CA GLN A 241 26.97 -4.40 35.47
C GLN A 241 26.51 -4.47 34.03
N LEU A 242 27.31 -5.11 33.18
CA LEU A 242 26.97 -5.33 31.78
C LEU A 242 25.96 -6.46 31.64
N GLU A 243 24.90 -6.20 30.85
CA GLU A 243 23.91 -7.17 30.44
C GLU A 243 23.59 -6.95 28.96
N VAL A 244 23.58 -8.03 28.16
CA VAL A 244 23.16 -8.01 26.77
C VAL A 244 21.67 -8.36 26.67
N SER A 245 20.92 -7.65 25.85
CA SER A 245 19.49 -7.93 25.60
C SER A 245 19.19 -7.83 24.10
N PRO A 246 18.51 -8.86 23.52
CA PRO A 246 18.14 -10.12 24.16
C PRO A 246 19.38 -11.01 24.45
N GLU A 247 19.27 -11.97 25.36
CA GLU A 247 20.34 -12.96 25.59
C GLU A 247 20.47 -13.96 24.42
N THR A 248 19.37 -14.17 23.70
CA THR A 248 19.35 -14.96 22.45
C THR A 248 18.70 -14.12 21.36
N LEU A 249 19.47 -13.83 20.32
CA LEU A 249 18.97 -13.26 19.08
C LEU A 249 18.59 -14.41 18.14
N ASP A 250 17.29 -14.72 18.10
CA ASP A 250 16.77 -15.75 17.23
C ASP A 250 16.31 -15.14 15.91
N LEU A 251 17.05 -15.44 14.84
CA LEU A 251 16.80 -15.02 13.47
C LEU A 251 16.23 -16.15 12.61
N SER A 252 15.74 -17.24 13.22
CA SER A 252 15.27 -18.43 12.49
C SER A 252 14.07 -18.16 11.59
N GLU A 253 13.25 -17.16 11.93
CA GLU A 253 12.12 -16.68 11.12
C GLU A 253 12.53 -15.68 10.04
N LYS A 254 13.80 -15.27 9.99
CA LYS A 254 14.31 -14.34 8.97
C LYS A 254 14.74 -15.10 7.73
N ASN A 255 14.52 -14.49 6.58
CA ASN A 255 14.93 -15.06 5.29
C ASN A 255 16.40 -14.71 5.00
N LEU A 256 17.33 -15.43 5.61
CA LEU A 256 18.77 -15.18 5.53
C LEU A 256 19.44 -16.11 4.51
N PHE A 257 20.52 -15.62 3.86
CA PHE A 257 21.21 -16.31 2.78
C PHE A 257 22.73 -16.34 2.95
N THR A 258 23.37 -17.36 2.39
CA THR A 258 24.83 -17.50 2.39
C THR A 258 25.51 -16.30 1.73
N GLY A 259 26.55 -15.78 2.39
CA GLY A 259 27.36 -14.66 1.87
C GLY A 259 26.70 -13.29 1.91
N ILE A 260 25.43 -13.20 2.28
CA ILE A 260 24.70 -11.94 2.41
C ILE A 260 24.75 -11.47 3.87
N PRO A 261 25.33 -10.30 4.17
CA PRO A 261 25.37 -9.79 5.53
C PRO A 261 23.96 -9.34 5.99
N TYR A 262 23.57 -9.79 7.18
CA TYR A 262 22.37 -9.33 7.87
C TYR A 262 22.77 -8.64 9.16
N THR A 263 22.28 -7.41 9.39
CA THR A 263 22.62 -6.60 10.57
C THR A 263 21.38 -6.34 11.42
N GLN A 264 21.50 -6.61 12.71
CA GLN A 264 20.46 -6.36 13.70
C GLN A 264 21.06 -5.64 14.90
N GLU A 265 20.36 -4.63 15.43
CA GLU A 265 20.77 -3.95 16.65
C GLU A 265 20.39 -4.76 17.89
N ILE A 266 21.29 -4.79 18.86
CA ILE A 266 21.07 -5.33 20.21
C ILE A 266 21.38 -4.25 21.25
N LYS A 267 20.89 -4.44 22.46
CA LYS A 267 21.16 -3.54 23.60
C LYS A 267 22.28 -4.13 24.47
N LEU A 268 23.33 -3.36 24.72
CA LEU A 268 24.29 -3.61 25.78
C LEU A 268 24.01 -2.62 26.91
N LYS A 269 23.47 -3.08 28.03
CA LYS A 269 23.05 -2.31 29.19
C LYS A 269 24.15 -2.29 30.23
N ASN A 270 24.42 -1.14 30.84
CA ASN A 270 25.20 -1.05 32.06
C ASN A 270 24.27 -0.63 33.23
N LYS A 271 23.82 -1.62 34.01
CA LYS A 271 22.95 -1.44 35.16
C LYS A 271 23.68 -0.94 36.42
N GLY A 272 24.98 -0.70 36.36
CA GLY A 272 25.77 -0.06 37.40
C GLY A 272 25.90 1.44 37.19
N LEU A 273 26.37 2.18 38.21
CA LEU A 273 26.53 3.64 38.16
C LEU A 273 27.87 4.10 37.55
N SER A 274 28.88 3.22 37.57
CA SER A 274 30.18 3.53 37.00
C SER A 274 30.26 3.18 35.51
N ASN A 275 30.92 4.02 34.72
CA ASN A 275 31.25 3.71 33.33
C ASN A 275 32.13 2.47 33.27
N THR A 276 32.04 1.70 32.20
CA THR A 276 32.94 0.59 31.96
C THR A 276 33.36 0.46 30.51
N LYS A 277 34.60 0.17 30.27
CA LYS A 277 35.09 -0.29 29.00
C LYS A 277 34.84 -1.80 28.87
N TYR A 278 34.79 -2.27 27.64
CA TYR A 278 34.58 -3.69 27.39
C TYR A 278 35.32 -4.14 26.14
N THR A 279 35.57 -5.46 26.09
CA THR A 279 36.11 -6.15 24.91
C THR A 279 35.06 -7.06 24.33
N ILE A 280 35.12 -7.27 23.02
CA ILE A 280 34.19 -8.12 22.26
C ILE A 280 34.96 -9.33 21.75
N SER A 281 34.38 -10.51 21.91
CA SER A 281 34.85 -11.75 21.28
C SER A 281 33.69 -12.50 20.65
N THR A 282 33.94 -13.08 19.47
CA THR A 282 32.96 -13.88 18.73
C THR A 282 33.40 -15.30 18.62
N SER A 283 32.48 -16.27 18.65
CA SER A 283 32.79 -17.70 18.50
C SER A 283 33.16 -18.10 17.07
N THR A 284 32.84 -17.27 16.08
CA THR A 284 33.05 -17.48 14.65
C THR A 284 33.33 -16.15 13.95
N ASP A 285 34.08 -16.18 12.85
CA ASP A 285 34.31 -15.01 11.99
C ASP A 285 33.11 -14.63 11.08
N GLU A 286 32.05 -15.42 11.14
CA GLU A 286 30.78 -15.11 10.49
C GLU A 286 29.95 -14.05 11.25
N LEU A 287 30.29 -13.79 12.52
CA LEU A 287 29.70 -12.74 13.36
C LEU A 287 30.69 -11.58 13.52
N SER A 288 30.19 -10.38 13.35
CA SER A 288 30.91 -9.15 13.68
C SER A 288 30.03 -8.18 14.44
N VAL A 289 30.67 -7.31 15.26
CA VAL A 289 29.98 -6.31 16.06
C VAL A 289 30.72 -4.98 15.88
N GLU A 290 29.98 -3.97 15.52
CA GLU A 290 30.49 -2.60 15.55
C GLU A 290 30.02 -1.92 16.85
N GLY A 291 30.95 -1.43 17.65
CA GLY A 291 30.56 -0.87 18.94
C GLY A 291 31.54 0.19 19.47
N ARG A 292 31.09 0.83 20.54
CA ARG A 292 31.91 1.77 21.30
C ARG A 292 32.78 0.98 22.28
N GLU A 293 33.89 1.56 22.67
CA GLU A 293 34.77 0.94 23.66
C GLU A 293 34.25 1.04 25.11
N GLU A 294 33.20 1.85 25.36
CA GLU A 294 32.72 2.16 26.71
C GLU A 294 31.18 2.28 26.75
N VAL A 295 30.57 1.75 27.80
CA VAL A 295 29.17 1.99 28.16
C VAL A 295 29.11 2.82 29.45
N PRO A 296 28.54 4.03 29.41
CA PRO A 296 28.34 4.84 30.60
C PRO A 296 27.42 4.16 31.62
N GLY A 297 27.64 4.40 32.90
CA GLY A 297 26.79 3.92 33.97
C GLY A 297 25.33 4.36 33.81
N GLY A 298 24.39 3.46 34.11
CA GLY A 298 22.95 3.72 33.93
C GLY A 298 22.50 3.95 32.50
N ASN A 299 23.24 3.44 31.50
CA ASN A 299 22.95 3.67 30.09
C ASN A 299 22.89 2.39 29.28
N ILE A 300 22.32 2.53 28.08
CA ILE A 300 22.23 1.48 27.07
C ILE A 300 23.05 1.92 25.85
N SER A 301 23.86 0.99 25.31
CA SER A 301 24.49 1.14 24.01
C SER A 301 23.77 0.23 23.01
N LEU A 302 23.31 0.79 21.90
CA LEU A 302 22.80 0.04 20.77
C LEU A 302 24.00 -0.39 19.92
N LEU A 303 24.14 -1.68 19.69
CA LEU A 303 25.27 -2.27 18.96
C LEU A 303 24.76 -3.06 17.77
N PRO A 304 25.18 -2.73 16.54
CA PRO A 304 24.88 -3.53 15.36
C PRO A 304 25.67 -4.82 15.37
N ILE A 305 24.97 -5.95 15.33
CA ILE A 305 25.52 -7.31 15.13
C ILE A 305 25.29 -7.68 13.69
N THR A 306 26.35 -8.05 12.97
CA THR A 306 26.26 -8.51 11.58
C THR A 306 26.58 -9.99 11.51
N LEU A 307 25.67 -10.77 10.94
CA LEU A 307 25.87 -12.18 10.56
C LEU A 307 26.13 -12.25 9.05
N THR A 308 27.26 -12.85 8.65
CA THR A 308 27.57 -13.20 7.26
C THR A 308 27.88 -14.68 7.18
N ALA A 309 26.85 -15.49 7.06
CA ALA A 309 26.97 -16.94 7.08
C ALA A 309 27.68 -17.48 5.82
N LYS A 310 28.58 -18.46 5.99
CA LYS A 310 29.36 -19.07 4.89
C LYS A 310 28.69 -20.29 4.29
N ASN A 311 27.82 -20.94 5.04
CA ASN A 311 27.14 -22.17 4.63
C ASN A 311 25.65 -22.07 4.88
N SER A 312 24.86 -22.76 4.07
CA SER A 312 23.41 -22.93 4.29
C SER A 312 23.13 -23.93 5.42
N GLY A 313 21.96 -23.83 6.03
CA GLY A 313 21.50 -24.66 7.13
C GLY A 313 21.42 -23.94 8.48
N PRO A 314 21.23 -24.68 9.58
CA PRO A 314 21.16 -24.11 10.92
C PRO A 314 22.48 -23.46 11.34
N PHE A 315 22.42 -22.21 11.79
CA PHE A 315 23.53 -21.45 12.34
C PHE A 315 23.34 -21.23 13.83
N SER A 316 24.45 -21.33 14.58
CA SER A 316 24.52 -20.96 16.00
C SER A 316 25.91 -20.41 16.32
N GLY A 317 25.96 -19.19 16.84
CA GLY A 317 27.21 -18.55 17.26
C GLY A 317 27.00 -17.70 18.51
N THR A 318 28.08 -17.24 19.13
CA THR A 318 28.01 -16.38 20.32
C THR A 318 28.88 -15.14 20.19
N VAL A 319 28.41 -14.05 20.83
CA VAL A 319 29.16 -12.83 21.03
C VAL A 319 29.26 -12.56 22.52
N THR A 320 30.49 -12.43 23.04
CA THR A 320 30.78 -12.23 24.48
C THR A 320 31.35 -10.84 24.68
N PHE A 321 30.74 -10.10 25.60
CA PHE A 321 31.20 -8.78 26.06
C PHE A 321 31.82 -8.94 27.44
N THR A 322 33.08 -8.54 27.61
CA THR A 322 33.81 -8.66 28.87
C THR A 322 34.24 -7.30 29.37
N ASP A 323 33.81 -6.92 30.58
CA ASP A 323 34.15 -5.65 31.20
C ASP A 323 35.60 -5.61 31.73
N GLU A 324 36.05 -4.43 32.21
CA GLU A 324 37.40 -4.25 32.76
C GLU A 324 37.70 -5.10 34.01
N ASN A 325 36.64 -5.57 34.70
CA ASN A 325 36.80 -6.43 35.88
C ASN A 325 36.84 -7.94 35.51
N GLY A 326 36.73 -8.26 34.21
CA GLY A 326 36.71 -9.62 33.67
C GLY A 326 35.36 -10.33 33.80
N LYS A 327 34.28 -9.61 34.14
CA LYS A 327 32.93 -10.14 34.13
C LYS A 327 32.36 -10.09 32.72
N SER A 328 31.73 -11.16 32.30
CA SER A 328 31.23 -11.32 30.93
C SER A 328 29.73 -11.50 30.85
N THR A 329 29.14 -10.98 29.80
CA THR A 329 27.76 -11.28 29.33
C THR A 329 27.85 -11.80 27.91
N THR A 330 26.96 -12.74 27.53
CA THR A 330 27.04 -13.43 26.22
C THR A 330 25.70 -13.42 25.52
N LEU A 331 25.71 -13.00 24.28
CA LEU A 331 24.61 -13.09 23.31
C LEU A 331 24.77 -14.40 22.54
N THR A 332 23.69 -15.19 22.42
CA THR A 332 23.60 -16.30 21.48
C THR A 332 22.85 -15.88 20.23
N VAL A 333 23.43 -16.08 19.06
CA VAL A 333 22.78 -15.80 17.75
C VAL A 333 22.39 -17.14 17.12
N LYS A 334 21.12 -17.29 16.74
CA LYS A 334 20.59 -18.46 16.04
C LYS A 334 19.93 -18.01 14.73
N ALA A 335 20.08 -18.81 13.67
CA ALA A 335 19.47 -18.52 12.38
C ALA A 335 19.28 -19.80 11.56
N ASN A 336 18.42 -19.74 10.54
CA ASN A 336 18.36 -20.70 9.44
C ASN A 336 18.84 -19.99 8.17
N ILE A 337 19.86 -20.53 7.52
CA ILE A 337 20.50 -19.89 6.37
C ILE A 337 20.11 -20.63 5.10
N ASN A 338 19.57 -19.92 4.14
CA ASN A 338 19.22 -20.43 2.82
C ASN A 338 20.40 -20.32 1.84
N GLU A 339 20.40 -21.13 0.81
CA GLU A 339 21.32 -20.98 -0.31
C GLU A 339 20.81 -19.89 -1.27
N VAL A 340 21.74 -19.08 -1.81
CA VAL A 340 21.37 -18.04 -2.81
C VAL A 340 21.01 -18.70 -4.12
N CYS A 341 19.89 -18.29 -4.72
CA CYS A 341 19.50 -18.73 -6.06
C CYS A 341 20.46 -18.18 -7.12
N ASP A 342 20.73 -18.96 -8.17
CA ASP A 342 21.46 -18.46 -9.35
C ASP A 342 20.54 -17.58 -10.22
N TYR A 343 20.81 -16.29 -10.24
CA TYR A 343 20.07 -15.31 -11.00
C TYR A 343 20.65 -15.00 -12.38
N SER A 344 21.72 -15.67 -12.80
CA SER A 344 22.45 -15.32 -14.03
C SER A 344 21.61 -15.39 -15.29
N SER A 345 20.64 -16.29 -15.35
CA SER A 345 19.79 -16.51 -16.53
C SER A 345 18.77 -15.40 -16.82
N VAL A 346 18.52 -14.49 -15.89
CA VAL A 346 17.65 -13.31 -16.11
C VAL A 346 18.46 -12.07 -16.50
N ILE A 347 19.80 -12.14 -16.45
CA ILE A 347 20.69 -11.05 -16.86
C ILE A 347 20.98 -11.21 -18.35
N LYS A 348 20.54 -10.22 -19.13
CA LYS A 348 20.78 -10.17 -20.58
C LYS A 348 22.16 -9.64 -20.91
N ASN A 349 22.62 -8.61 -20.20
CA ASN A 349 23.89 -7.96 -20.45
C ASN A 349 24.42 -7.21 -19.22
N GLY A 350 25.76 -7.14 -19.12
CA GLY A 350 26.47 -6.33 -18.12
C GLY A 350 26.84 -7.08 -16.84
N ASP A 351 27.65 -6.43 -16.00
CA ASP A 351 28.05 -6.93 -14.68
C ASP A 351 27.02 -6.48 -13.66
N ILE A 352 26.01 -7.32 -13.46
CA ILE A 352 24.88 -7.10 -12.57
C ILE A 352 24.92 -8.17 -11.49
N LYS A 353 24.85 -7.75 -10.23
CA LYS A 353 24.78 -8.68 -9.09
C LYS A 353 23.38 -8.64 -8.51
N ILE A 354 22.72 -9.80 -8.46
CA ILE A 354 21.37 -9.96 -7.90
C ILE A 354 21.49 -10.83 -6.65
N TYR A 355 20.87 -10.41 -5.57
CA TYR A 355 20.82 -11.12 -4.31
C TYR A 355 19.47 -10.89 -3.60
N PRO A 356 19.04 -11.80 -2.72
CA PRO A 356 17.79 -11.67 -2.00
C PRO A 356 17.71 -10.37 -1.19
N TYR A 357 16.52 -9.78 -1.14
CA TYR A 357 16.25 -8.64 -0.27
C TYR A 357 16.04 -9.13 1.17
N GLU A 358 16.86 -8.68 2.09
CA GLU A 358 16.92 -9.19 3.46
C GLU A 358 15.69 -8.94 4.32
N GLU A 359 14.88 -7.91 3.98
CA GLU A 359 13.65 -7.59 4.72
C GLU A 359 12.43 -8.31 4.15
N SER A 360 12.56 -9.04 3.05
CA SER A 360 11.46 -9.79 2.47
C SER A 360 11.13 -11.06 3.27
N THR A 361 9.85 -11.43 3.32
CA THR A 361 9.41 -12.69 3.95
C THR A 361 9.80 -13.92 3.13
N SER A 362 10.02 -13.74 1.81
CA SER A 362 10.53 -14.76 0.89
C SER A 362 11.42 -14.13 -0.17
N SER A 363 12.33 -14.90 -0.78
CA SER A 363 13.12 -14.42 -1.92
C SER A 363 12.38 -14.63 -3.23
N MET A 364 12.67 -13.78 -4.22
CA MET A 364 12.33 -14.12 -5.61
C MET A 364 13.22 -15.25 -6.11
N ILE A 365 12.67 -16.10 -6.96
CA ILE A 365 13.38 -17.24 -7.57
C ILE A 365 13.38 -17.12 -9.08
N VAL A 366 14.32 -17.81 -9.74
CA VAL A 366 14.30 -17.96 -11.19
C VAL A 366 13.44 -19.17 -11.56
N THR A 367 12.44 -18.96 -12.41
CA THR A 367 11.57 -20.01 -12.95
C THR A 367 11.21 -19.75 -14.42
N SER A 368 10.86 -20.79 -15.14
CA SER A 368 10.31 -20.71 -16.51
C SER A 368 8.85 -21.11 -16.58
N ASP A 369 8.23 -21.41 -15.44
CA ASP A 369 6.87 -21.96 -15.39
C ASP A 369 5.77 -20.95 -15.78
N ILE A 370 6.11 -19.65 -15.73
CA ILE A 370 5.17 -18.56 -15.99
C ILE A 370 5.15 -18.21 -17.49
N THR A 371 6.33 -18.07 -18.08
CA THR A 371 6.52 -17.47 -19.41
C THR A 371 7.07 -18.45 -20.44
N GLY A 372 7.54 -19.63 -20.01
CA GLY A 372 8.28 -20.57 -20.85
C GLY A 372 9.75 -20.24 -21.05
N PHE A 373 10.24 -19.12 -20.50
CA PHE A 373 11.64 -18.72 -20.46
C PHE A 373 12.00 -18.22 -19.03
N PRO A 374 13.30 -18.15 -18.66
CA PRO A 374 13.69 -17.75 -17.32
C PRO A 374 13.23 -16.35 -16.95
N VAL A 375 12.52 -16.23 -15.83
CA VAL A 375 12.13 -14.97 -15.21
C VAL A 375 12.40 -15.02 -13.71
N LEU A 376 12.68 -13.89 -13.12
CA LEU A 376 12.77 -13.67 -11.69
C LEU A 376 11.36 -13.45 -11.16
N ALA A 377 10.82 -14.38 -10.39
CA ALA A 377 9.43 -14.37 -9.94
C ALA A 377 9.31 -14.27 -8.43
N SER A 378 8.28 -13.55 -7.96
CA SER A 378 7.92 -13.50 -6.56
C SER A 378 7.41 -14.85 -6.06
N THR A 379 7.68 -15.17 -4.79
CA THR A 379 7.29 -16.44 -4.16
C THR A 379 6.44 -16.27 -2.92
N ASN A 380 6.15 -15.02 -2.54
CA ASN A 380 5.35 -14.75 -1.37
C ASN A 380 3.92 -15.26 -1.52
N VAL A 381 3.39 -15.79 -0.42
CA VAL A 381 2.02 -16.33 -0.32
C VAL A 381 1.45 -15.90 1.02
N GLY A 382 0.14 -15.67 1.03
CA GLY A 382 -0.57 -15.22 2.24
C GLY A 382 -0.45 -13.71 2.48
N ASP A 383 -1.29 -13.25 3.39
CA ASP A 383 -1.43 -11.84 3.73
C ASP A 383 -0.16 -11.28 4.38
N ASP A 384 0.09 -9.99 4.18
CA ASP A 384 1.23 -9.24 4.72
C ASP A 384 2.59 -9.89 4.40
N SER A 385 2.68 -10.51 3.22
CA SER A 385 3.90 -11.14 2.75
C SER A 385 4.60 -10.32 1.67
N GLN A 386 5.92 -10.43 1.61
CA GLN A 386 6.75 -9.68 0.68
C GLN A 386 7.82 -10.58 0.07
N SER A 387 8.03 -10.43 -1.24
CA SER A 387 9.11 -11.09 -1.98
C SER A 387 9.97 -10.04 -2.68
N GLY A 388 11.29 -10.13 -2.55
CA GLY A 388 12.16 -9.11 -3.08
C GLY A 388 13.57 -9.56 -3.40
N VAL A 389 14.23 -8.75 -4.25
CA VAL A 389 15.67 -8.84 -4.55
C VAL A 389 16.30 -7.46 -4.55
N ASN A 390 17.58 -7.43 -4.22
CA ASN A 390 18.47 -6.30 -4.45
C ASN A 390 19.32 -6.56 -5.69
N ILE A 391 19.55 -5.50 -6.47
CA ILE A 391 20.41 -5.51 -7.65
C ILE A 391 21.49 -4.45 -7.46
N SER A 392 22.75 -4.85 -7.41
CA SER A 392 23.87 -3.94 -7.31
C SER A 392 24.53 -3.77 -8.69
N ILE A 393 24.72 -2.50 -9.08
CA ILE A 393 25.25 -2.08 -10.37
C ILE A 393 26.41 -1.12 -10.13
N THR A 394 27.54 -1.35 -10.80
CA THR A 394 28.66 -0.41 -10.80
C THR A 394 28.88 0.14 -12.21
N VAL A 395 28.77 1.45 -12.36
CA VAL A 395 29.14 2.18 -13.57
C VAL A 395 30.54 2.76 -13.39
N PRO A 396 31.54 2.33 -14.14
CA PRO A 396 32.93 2.79 -14.00
C PRO A 396 33.08 4.29 -14.27
N GLU A 397 34.10 4.91 -13.70
CA GLU A 397 34.46 6.30 -13.97
C GLU A 397 34.69 6.50 -15.49
N GLY A 398 34.24 7.62 -16.03
CA GLY A 398 34.31 7.94 -17.45
C GLY A 398 33.24 7.28 -18.32
N ASN A 399 32.29 6.56 -17.70
CA ASN A 399 31.13 5.99 -18.37
C ASN A 399 29.81 6.58 -17.86
N VAL A 400 28.80 6.49 -18.71
CA VAL A 400 27.38 6.58 -18.40
C VAL A 400 26.74 5.25 -18.83
N ALA A 401 25.71 4.82 -18.17
CA ALA A 401 25.03 3.59 -18.52
C ALA A 401 23.53 3.82 -18.74
N THR A 402 22.94 2.96 -19.57
CA THR A 402 21.51 2.67 -19.48
C THR A 402 21.32 1.34 -18.76
N PHE A 403 20.37 1.30 -17.85
CA PHE A 403 19.93 0.06 -17.21
C PHE A 403 18.46 -0.12 -17.50
N SER A 404 18.11 -1.26 -18.07
CA SER A 404 16.73 -1.60 -18.40
C SER A 404 16.36 -2.99 -17.89
N TRP A 405 15.07 -3.18 -17.68
CA TRP A 405 14.47 -4.45 -17.32
C TRP A 405 13.10 -4.55 -17.96
N LYS A 406 12.59 -5.76 -18.08
CA LYS A 406 11.20 -6.05 -18.36
C LYS A 406 10.57 -6.65 -17.11
N GLY A 407 9.30 -6.38 -16.89
CA GLY A 407 8.60 -6.91 -15.73
C GLY A 407 7.11 -6.76 -15.88
N MET A 408 6.40 -7.59 -15.16
CA MET A 408 4.95 -7.56 -15.05
C MET A 408 4.53 -7.95 -13.63
N ALA A 409 3.50 -7.32 -13.12
CA ALA A 409 2.83 -7.75 -11.92
C ALA A 409 1.37 -8.05 -12.21
N THR A 410 0.86 -9.10 -11.58
CA THR A 410 -0.56 -9.46 -11.57
C THR A 410 -1.11 -9.26 -10.17
N GLY A 411 -2.35 -8.86 -10.07
CA GLY A 411 -3.03 -8.70 -8.80
C GLY A 411 -3.49 -7.28 -8.55
N LEU A 412 -4.59 -7.24 -7.83
CA LEU A 412 -5.32 -6.03 -7.53
C LEU A 412 -4.90 -5.45 -6.20
N TYR A 413 -5.31 -4.18 -6.07
CA TYR A 413 -5.40 -3.57 -4.75
C TYR A 413 -5.82 -4.60 -3.66
N PRO A 414 -5.10 -4.69 -2.54
CA PRO A 414 -4.08 -3.73 -2.12
C PRO A 414 -2.62 -4.11 -2.43
N ASN A 415 -2.36 -5.12 -3.25
CA ASN A 415 -1.00 -5.60 -3.53
C ASN A 415 -0.16 -4.54 -4.26
N GLN A 416 1.14 -4.57 -4.05
CA GLN A 416 2.05 -3.53 -4.55
C GLN A 416 3.31 -4.13 -5.16
N ALA A 417 3.68 -3.64 -6.35
CA ALA A 417 5.00 -3.86 -6.93
C ALA A 417 5.79 -2.53 -6.90
N MET A 418 6.94 -2.54 -6.26
CA MET A 418 7.76 -1.35 -6.04
C MET A 418 9.20 -1.58 -6.50
N ILE A 419 9.76 -0.57 -7.17
CA ILE A 419 11.15 -0.58 -7.60
C ILE A 419 11.81 0.69 -7.04
N TYR A 420 12.91 0.51 -6.33
CA TYR A 420 13.67 1.60 -5.72
C TYR A 420 15.07 1.66 -6.31
N LEU A 421 15.61 2.87 -6.44
CA LEU A 421 17.00 3.16 -6.77
C LEU A 421 17.62 3.94 -5.63
N ASN A 422 18.62 3.37 -4.94
CA ASN A 422 19.26 3.95 -3.77
C ASN A 422 18.25 4.42 -2.69
N GLY A 423 17.11 3.72 -2.57
CA GLY A 423 16.03 4.02 -1.64
C GLY A 423 14.96 4.98 -2.14
N ASP A 424 15.14 5.60 -3.31
CA ASP A 424 14.11 6.44 -3.91
C ASP A 424 13.26 5.61 -4.90
N PRO A 425 11.92 5.75 -4.93
CA PRO A 425 11.07 5.01 -5.85
C PRO A 425 11.36 5.44 -7.30
N VAL A 426 11.58 4.47 -8.18
CA VAL A 426 11.82 4.67 -9.62
C VAL A 426 10.50 4.70 -10.38
N ASN A 427 9.60 3.79 -10.05
CA ASN A 427 8.24 3.78 -10.55
C ASN A 427 7.30 4.40 -9.50
N LYS A 428 6.20 4.95 -9.95
CA LYS A 428 5.08 5.20 -9.04
C LYS A 428 4.72 3.85 -8.42
N SER A 429 4.64 3.79 -7.09
CA SER A 429 4.09 2.61 -6.44
C SER A 429 2.75 2.35 -7.11
N LEU A 430 2.55 1.14 -7.62
CA LEU A 430 1.25 0.69 -8.03
C LEU A 430 0.44 0.53 -6.74
N ASP A 431 0.03 1.66 -6.17
CA ASP A 431 -1.00 1.64 -5.16
C ASP A 431 -2.29 1.31 -5.90
N GLY A 432 -3.15 0.52 -5.34
CA GLY A 432 -4.35 0.04 -5.97
C GLY A 432 -5.35 1.08 -6.50
N SER A 433 -4.91 2.28 -6.81
CA SER A 433 -5.64 3.27 -7.60
C SER A 433 -5.53 3.00 -9.11
N GLU A 434 -4.60 2.16 -9.55
CA GLU A 434 -4.42 1.78 -10.94
C GLU A 434 -5.22 0.51 -11.29
N LYS A 435 -5.99 0.60 -12.34
CA LYS A 435 -7.16 -0.22 -12.65
C LYS A 435 -6.91 -1.42 -13.59
N SER A 436 -5.72 -2.02 -13.66
CA SER A 436 -5.50 -3.21 -14.49
C SER A 436 -4.91 -4.38 -13.72
N ASN A 437 -5.23 -5.61 -14.11
CA ASN A 437 -4.73 -6.84 -13.49
C ASN A 437 -3.31 -7.19 -13.89
N GLU A 438 -2.84 -6.63 -15.00
CA GLU A 438 -1.49 -6.82 -15.48
C GLU A 438 -0.85 -5.45 -15.65
N HIS A 439 0.19 -5.20 -14.85
CA HIS A 439 0.93 -3.96 -14.91
C HIS A 439 2.28 -4.20 -15.54
N ASP A 440 2.55 -3.50 -16.62
CA ASP A 440 3.89 -3.43 -17.20
C ASP A 440 4.82 -2.64 -16.28
N LEU A 441 5.78 -3.35 -15.69
CA LEU A 441 6.80 -2.79 -14.81
C LEU A 441 8.12 -2.54 -15.55
N SER A 442 8.13 -2.67 -16.86
CA SER A 442 9.31 -2.47 -17.69
C SER A 442 9.74 -1.02 -17.68
N ASP A 443 11.03 -0.75 -17.54
CA ASP A 443 11.58 0.61 -17.68
C ASP A 443 13.06 0.59 -18.11
N LYS A 444 13.57 1.77 -18.45
CA LYS A 444 14.95 2.06 -18.74
C LYS A 444 15.34 3.37 -18.06
N ILE A 445 16.46 3.38 -17.36
CA ILE A 445 16.98 4.53 -16.63
C ILE A 445 18.42 4.84 -17.05
N ILE A 446 18.87 6.07 -16.81
CA ILE A 446 20.25 6.50 -17.03
C ILE A 446 20.97 6.49 -15.66
N LEU A 447 22.17 5.89 -15.64
CA LEU A 447 23.06 5.85 -14.48
C LEU A 447 24.39 6.52 -14.84
N LYS A 448 24.81 7.50 -14.04
CA LYS A 448 26.16 8.10 -14.14
C LYS A 448 27.19 7.15 -13.54
N SER A 449 28.49 7.50 -13.64
CA SER A 449 29.53 6.76 -12.91
C SER A 449 29.24 6.70 -11.41
N GLY A 450 29.34 5.52 -10.80
CA GLY A 450 29.01 5.27 -9.40
C GLY A 450 28.52 3.85 -9.15
N THR A 451 28.22 3.57 -7.89
CA THR A 451 27.58 2.30 -7.49
C THR A 451 26.13 2.58 -7.10
N TYR A 452 25.23 1.73 -7.55
CA TYR A 452 23.80 1.86 -7.37
C TYR A 452 23.24 0.55 -6.83
N ASP A 453 22.33 0.66 -5.87
CA ASP A 453 21.55 -0.45 -5.36
C ASP A 453 20.08 -0.22 -5.74
N MET A 454 19.51 -1.19 -6.45
CA MET A 454 18.10 -1.21 -6.80
C MET A 454 17.41 -2.32 -6.03
N THR A 455 16.20 -2.05 -5.55
CA THR A 455 15.39 -3.04 -4.86
C THR A 455 14.09 -3.25 -5.62
N PHE A 456 13.80 -4.50 -5.97
CA PHE A 456 12.58 -4.93 -6.62
C PHE A 456 11.75 -5.71 -5.60
N ILE A 457 10.56 -5.25 -5.32
CA ILE A 457 9.70 -5.79 -4.26
C ILE A 457 8.29 -6.03 -4.81
N TYR A 458 7.71 -7.16 -4.44
CA TYR A 458 6.29 -7.43 -4.58
C TYR A 458 5.69 -7.78 -3.21
N SER A 459 4.66 -7.03 -2.81
CA SER A 459 4.01 -7.17 -1.51
C SER A 459 2.55 -7.59 -1.69
N ILE A 460 2.13 -8.60 -0.96
CA ILE A 460 0.72 -8.97 -0.78
C ILE A 460 0.28 -8.34 0.54
N ILE A 461 -0.72 -7.48 0.49
CA ILE A 461 -1.22 -6.72 1.64
C ILE A 461 -2.61 -7.23 1.99
N LEU A 462 -2.89 -7.44 3.29
CA LEU A 462 -4.19 -7.87 3.74
C LEU A 462 -5.25 -6.82 3.39
N ASP A 463 -6.27 -7.23 2.65
CA ASP A 463 -7.44 -6.39 2.43
C ASP A 463 -8.43 -6.54 3.59
N TRP A 464 -8.42 -5.59 4.49
CA TRP A 464 -9.34 -5.52 5.64
C TRP A 464 -10.82 -5.41 5.26
N TYR A 465 -11.12 -5.00 4.02
CA TYR A 465 -12.51 -4.84 3.56
C TYR A 465 -13.09 -6.16 3.02
N THR A 466 -12.29 -6.98 2.39
CA THR A 466 -12.75 -8.25 1.80
C THR A 466 -12.53 -9.44 2.72
N MET A 467 -11.69 -9.31 3.76
CA MET A 467 -11.33 -10.39 4.70
C MET A 467 -10.89 -11.68 3.99
N GLY A 468 -10.34 -11.56 2.81
CA GLY A 468 -9.89 -12.71 2.02
C GLY A 468 -8.83 -12.36 0.98
N VAL A 469 -7.93 -13.29 0.72
CA VAL A 469 -7.03 -13.27 -0.42
C VAL A 469 -7.83 -13.69 -1.65
N ALA A 470 -7.79 -12.92 -2.72
CA ALA A 470 -8.31 -13.39 -4.00
C ALA A 470 -7.56 -14.69 -4.38
N GLU A 471 -8.29 -15.74 -4.75
CA GLU A 471 -7.72 -17.05 -5.13
C GLU A 471 -6.86 -17.02 -6.41
N THR A 472 -6.65 -15.85 -7.01
CA THR A 472 -5.81 -15.64 -8.19
C THR A 472 -4.35 -15.72 -7.81
N LYS A 473 -3.52 -16.28 -8.68
CA LYS A 473 -2.06 -16.30 -8.51
C LYS A 473 -1.53 -14.87 -8.61
N LEU A 474 -1.41 -14.23 -7.46
CA LEU A 474 -0.79 -12.91 -7.34
C LEU A 474 0.72 -13.08 -7.50
N GLN A 475 1.31 -12.40 -8.46
CA GLN A 475 2.71 -12.60 -8.79
C GLN A 475 3.30 -11.40 -9.52
N ALA A 476 4.56 -11.08 -9.20
CA ALA A 476 5.38 -10.22 -10.04
C ALA A 476 6.54 -11.02 -10.62
N TYR A 477 6.95 -10.69 -11.84
CA TYR A 477 8.13 -11.27 -12.44
C TYR A 477 8.91 -10.24 -13.26
N PHE A 478 10.24 -10.43 -13.30
CA PHE A 478 11.18 -9.55 -13.98
C PHE A 478 12.18 -10.37 -14.79
N TYR A 479 12.65 -9.80 -15.90
CA TYR A 479 13.61 -10.46 -16.79
C TYR A 479 14.33 -9.45 -17.70
N ASP A 480 15.26 -9.93 -18.52
CA ASP A 480 16.03 -9.12 -19.46
C ASP A 480 16.75 -7.92 -18.80
N PHE A 481 17.35 -8.13 -17.62
CA PHE A 481 18.18 -7.08 -17.01
C PHE A 481 19.36 -6.77 -17.90
N ASP A 482 19.41 -5.54 -18.44
CA ASP A 482 20.39 -5.10 -19.46
C ASP A 482 21.09 -3.83 -18.99
N LEU A 483 22.38 -3.96 -18.68
CA LEU A 483 23.26 -2.84 -18.36
C LEU A 483 24.18 -2.57 -19.54
N THR A 484 23.96 -1.48 -20.24
CA THR A 484 24.81 -1.07 -21.38
C THR A 484 25.61 0.16 -21.00
N LEU A 485 26.95 0.03 -21.10
CA LEU A 485 27.91 1.09 -20.78
C LEU A 485 28.28 1.90 -22.05
N TYR A 486 28.29 3.22 -21.91
CA TYR A 486 28.73 4.16 -22.94
C TYR A 486 29.85 5.04 -22.37
N PRO A 487 30.96 5.25 -23.13
CA PRO A 487 31.93 6.29 -22.74
C PRO A 487 31.26 7.66 -22.68
N VAL A 488 31.58 8.45 -21.67
CA VAL A 488 31.07 9.83 -21.58
C VAL A 488 31.51 10.63 -22.81
N GLN A 489 30.54 11.18 -23.53
CA GLN A 489 30.73 11.99 -24.73
C GLN A 489 29.98 13.31 -24.58
N GLU A 490 30.27 14.29 -25.43
CA GLU A 490 29.53 15.56 -25.47
C GLU A 490 28.07 15.34 -25.88
N ASN A 491 27.89 14.50 -26.92
CA ASN A 491 26.58 14.17 -27.48
C ASN A 491 26.39 12.66 -27.46
N GLY A 492 25.25 12.22 -26.99
CA GLY A 492 24.86 10.81 -27.00
C GLY A 492 23.35 10.72 -26.77
N THR A 493 22.71 9.76 -27.39
CA THR A 493 21.27 9.58 -27.28
C THR A 493 20.89 8.11 -27.36
N ASP A 494 19.76 7.77 -26.75
CA ASP A 494 19.09 6.47 -26.83
C ASP A 494 17.57 6.69 -26.67
N VAL A 495 16.78 5.66 -26.91
CA VAL A 495 15.31 5.69 -26.75
C VAL A 495 14.85 4.51 -25.89
N SER A 496 13.67 4.63 -25.31
CA SER A 496 13.05 3.54 -24.55
C SER A 496 12.74 2.33 -25.46
N THR A 497 12.34 2.60 -26.70
CA THR A 497 12.12 1.58 -27.72
C THR A 497 12.35 2.15 -29.12
N HIS A 498 12.83 1.31 -30.03
CA HIS A 498 12.93 1.60 -31.46
C HIS A 498 11.71 1.10 -32.25
N GLU A 499 10.76 0.45 -31.59
CA GLU A 499 9.53 -0.06 -32.20
C GLU A 499 8.33 0.33 -31.35
N VAL A 500 7.31 0.89 -31.98
CA VAL A 500 6.06 1.29 -31.36
C VAL A 500 4.90 0.64 -32.10
N ASN A 501 4.14 -0.17 -31.40
CA ASN A 501 2.92 -0.77 -31.91
C ASN A 501 1.73 -0.01 -31.32
N PHE A 502 1.05 0.76 -32.16
CA PHE A 502 -0.19 1.43 -31.76
C PHE A 502 -1.28 0.40 -31.52
N ALA A 503 -2.13 0.66 -30.54
CA ALA A 503 -3.29 -0.17 -30.26
C ALA A 503 -4.16 -0.30 -31.51
N LYS A 504 -4.79 -1.46 -31.71
CA LYS A 504 -5.76 -1.70 -32.75
C LYS A 504 -6.87 -0.65 -32.70
N SER A 505 -7.18 -0.06 -33.84
CA SER A 505 -8.13 1.04 -33.97
C SER A 505 -9.16 0.79 -35.05
N TYR A 506 -10.19 1.65 -35.11
CA TYR A 506 -11.27 1.52 -36.07
C TYR A 506 -11.42 2.81 -36.90
N PHE A 507 -11.84 2.66 -38.17
CA PHE A 507 -11.99 3.76 -39.10
C PHE A 507 -13.43 3.87 -39.61
N ASP A 508 -14.01 5.06 -39.40
CA ASP A 508 -15.37 5.45 -39.79
C ASP A 508 -15.42 6.46 -40.96
N ASN A 509 -14.34 6.55 -41.73
CA ASN A 509 -14.10 7.55 -42.76
C ASN A 509 -13.89 8.98 -42.22
N ILE A 510 -13.61 9.11 -40.93
CA ILE A 510 -13.19 10.38 -40.29
C ILE A 510 -11.77 10.20 -39.81
N GLU A 511 -10.87 11.08 -40.26
CA GLU A 511 -9.47 11.05 -39.80
C GLU A 511 -9.42 11.32 -38.30
N LYS A 512 -8.74 10.43 -37.56
CA LYS A 512 -8.46 10.52 -36.12
C LYS A 512 -7.00 10.25 -35.88
N THR A 513 -6.50 10.74 -34.76
CA THR A 513 -5.08 10.60 -34.42
C THR A 513 -4.96 9.92 -33.06
N ASP A 514 -4.29 8.78 -33.06
CA ASP A 514 -3.85 8.05 -31.87
C ASP A 514 -2.46 8.52 -31.45
N THR A 515 -2.13 8.42 -30.18
CA THR A 515 -0.83 8.83 -29.64
C THR A 515 -0.17 7.70 -28.85
N ALA A 516 1.16 7.64 -28.93
CA ALA A 516 1.99 6.79 -28.10
C ALA A 516 3.17 7.60 -27.55
N GLU A 517 3.58 7.32 -26.34
CA GLU A 517 4.68 8.04 -25.69
C GLU A 517 5.92 7.14 -25.63
N ILE A 518 7.08 7.72 -25.92
CA ILE A 518 8.39 7.07 -25.71
C ILE A 518 9.31 8.03 -24.94
N LYS A 519 10.31 7.47 -24.25
CA LYS A 519 11.36 8.26 -23.62
C LYS A 519 12.54 8.41 -24.60
N LEU A 520 13.00 9.65 -24.85
CA LEU A 520 14.25 9.96 -25.53
C LEU A 520 15.28 10.36 -24.48
N TYR A 521 16.37 9.62 -24.40
CA TYR A 521 17.42 9.78 -23.39
C TYR A 521 18.58 10.60 -23.93
N ASN A 522 19.06 11.57 -23.15
CA ASN A 522 20.31 12.27 -23.39
C ASN A 522 21.44 11.60 -22.59
N LEU A 523 22.27 10.82 -23.27
CA LEU A 523 23.46 10.17 -22.70
C LEU A 523 24.71 11.08 -22.73
N GLY A 524 24.61 12.26 -23.35
CA GLY A 524 25.69 13.21 -23.49
C GLY A 524 25.86 14.13 -22.29
N SER A 525 27.01 14.80 -22.21
CA SER A 525 27.31 15.84 -21.21
C SER A 525 26.84 17.24 -21.60
N LYS A 526 26.29 17.41 -22.81
CA LYS A 526 25.63 18.62 -23.29
C LYS A 526 24.14 18.40 -23.51
N ASN A 527 23.39 19.49 -23.62
CA ASN A 527 21.98 19.42 -23.98
C ASN A 527 21.79 18.69 -25.31
N LEU A 528 20.81 17.81 -25.37
CA LEU A 528 20.34 17.16 -26.61
C LEU A 528 19.24 18.03 -27.21
N GLU A 529 19.49 18.53 -28.42
CA GLU A 529 18.51 19.32 -29.15
C GLU A 529 17.80 18.44 -30.19
N ILE A 530 16.46 18.55 -30.29
CA ILE A 530 15.66 17.98 -31.37
C ILE A 530 15.51 19.06 -32.44
N ASN A 531 16.27 18.96 -33.51
CA ASN A 531 16.32 19.97 -34.58
C ASN A 531 15.09 19.91 -35.48
N SER A 532 14.65 18.71 -35.83
CA SER A 532 13.46 18.46 -36.64
C SER A 532 13.01 17.01 -36.48
N VAL A 533 11.78 16.74 -36.90
CA VAL A 533 11.22 15.39 -36.96
C VAL A 533 10.66 15.14 -38.36
N THR A 534 10.92 13.99 -38.95
CA THR A 534 10.28 13.51 -40.16
C THR A 534 9.49 12.25 -39.86
N GLY A 535 8.26 12.19 -40.35
CA GLY A 535 7.40 11.02 -40.26
C GLY A 535 7.07 10.44 -41.62
N ASP A 536 6.83 9.15 -41.69
CA ASP A 536 6.45 8.43 -42.89
C ASP A 536 4.94 8.14 -42.92
N GLY A 537 4.30 8.49 -44.01
CA GLY A 537 2.90 8.15 -44.30
C GLY A 537 1.91 8.77 -43.29
N CYS A 538 1.37 7.91 -42.43
CA CYS A 538 0.39 8.28 -41.41
C CYS A 538 1.01 8.46 -40.01
N PHE A 539 2.31 8.27 -39.86
CA PHE A 539 3.04 8.42 -38.60
C PHE A 539 3.74 9.77 -38.53
N SER A 540 3.72 10.39 -37.34
CA SER A 540 4.34 11.68 -37.13
C SER A 540 4.68 11.89 -35.65
N TYR A 541 5.02 13.10 -35.29
CA TYR A 541 5.33 13.54 -33.96
C TYR A 541 4.49 14.76 -33.58
N VAL A 542 4.02 14.78 -32.31
CA VAL A 542 3.41 15.96 -31.71
C VAL A 542 4.06 16.19 -30.35
N GLY A 543 4.59 17.37 -30.11
CA GLY A 543 5.15 17.73 -28.81
C GLY A 543 6.03 18.96 -28.84
N ASP A 544 6.29 19.49 -27.63
CA ASP A 544 7.07 20.71 -27.40
C ASP A 544 8.49 20.45 -26.90
N VAL A 545 8.91 19.19 -26.76
CA VAL A 545 10.25 18.83 -26.27
C VAL A 545 11.26 19.18 -27.37
N LYS A 546 12.02 20.25 -27.11
CA LYS A 546 13.08 20.70 -28.02
C LYS A 546 14.47 20.46 -27.48
N THR A 547 14.60 20.44 -26.17
CA THR A 547 15.89 20.33 -25.48
C THR A 547 15.74 19.38 -24.29
N ILE A 548 16.69 18.45 -24.14
CA ILE A 548 16.80 17.54 -23.00
C ILE A 548 18.15 17.77 -22.32
N GLU A 549 18.11 18.04 -21.03
CA GLU A 549 19.31 18.26 -20.23
C GLU A 549 20.24 17.03 -20.18
N PRO A 550 21.52 17.19 -19.87
CA PRO A 550 22.47 16.08 -19.75
C PRO A 550 22.01 15.02 -18.77
N TYR A 551 22.05 13.76 -19.20
CA TYR A 551 21.68 12.58 -18.40
C TYR A 551 20.22 12.58 -17.91
N GLN A 552 19.34 13.24 -18.63
CA GLN A 552 17.90 13.26 -18.46
C GLN A 552 17.19 12.62 -19.65
N TYR A 553 15.88 12.44 -19.53
CA TYR A 553 15.03 12.04 -20.64
C TYR A 553 13.91 13.06 -20.87
N GLY A 554 13.38 13.05 -22.08
CA GLY A 554 12.18 13.77 -22.47
C GLY A 554 11.13 12.82 -23.02
N ILE A 555 9.85 13.10 -22.78
CA ILE A 555 8.74 12.34 -23.36
C ILE A 555 8.49 12.84 -24.77
N VAL A 556 8.57 11.92 -25.74
CA VAL A 556 8.29 12.15 -27.16
C VAL A 556 6.95 11.49 -27.48
N LYS A 557 5.99 12.29 -27.99
CA LYS A 557 4.66 11.80 -28.39
C LYS A 557 4.64 11.51 -29.89
N LEU A 558 4.58 10.23 -30.23
CA LEU A 558 4.38 9.77 -31.61
C LEU A 558 2.88 9.73 -31.90
N THR A 559 2.51 9.97 -33.16
CA THR A 559 1.12 9.95 -33.61
C THR A 559 0.92 9.01 -34.78
N PHE A 560 -0.23 8.36 -34.79
CA PHE A 560 -0.76 7.61 -35.92
C PHE A 560 -2.08 8.22 -36.35
N THR A 561 -2.17 8.71 -37.57
CA THR A 561 -3.40 9.27 -38.16
C THR A 561 -4.10 8.20 -39.01
N ARG A 562 -5.27 7.76 -38.54
CA ARG A 562 -6.12 6.78 -39.24
C ARG A 562 -6.69 7.42 -40.52
N LYS A 563 -6.27 6.93 -41.68
CA LYS A 563 -6.72 7.44 -42.99
C LYS A 563 -7.47 6.41 -43.83
N ASP A 564 -7.21 5.15 -43.62
CA ASP A 564 -7.82 4.02 -44.30
C ASP A 564 -7.74 2.74 -43.46
N ILE A 565 -8.34 1.67 -43.93
CA ILE A 565 -8.38 0.36 -43.31
C ILE A 565 -7.18 -0.46 -43.75
N GLY A 566 -6.54 -1.14 -42.83
CA GLY A 566 -5.44 -2.05 -43.08
C GLY A 566 -4.33 -2.02 -42.03
N GLU A 567 -3.23 -2.68 -42.39
CA GLU A 567 -1.99 -2.63 -41.64
C GLU A 567 -1.14 -1.47 -42.15
N HIS A 568 -0.60 -0.71 -41.22
CA HIS A 568 0.24 0.45 -41.48
C HIS A 568 1.60 0.26 -40.83
N SER A 569 2.67 0.59 -41.56
CA SER A 569 4.02 0.57 -41.04
C SER A 569 4.82 1.72 -41.65
N GLY A 570 5.65 2.37 -40.82
CA GLY A 570 6.48 3.49 -41.26
C GLY A 570 7.42 3.96 -40.16
N ASP A 571 8.33 4.87 -40.51
CA ASP A 571 9.33 5.37 -39.60
C ASP A 571 9.08 6.80 -39.17
N VAL A 572 9.31 7.09 -37.90
CA VAL A 572 9.47 8.45 -37.41
C VAL A 572 10.94 8.67 -37.05
N VAL A 573 11.56 9.67 -37.66
CA VAL A 573 12.98 9.99 -37.47
C VAL A 573 13.10 11.30 -36.70
N LEU A 574 13.69 11.25 -35.52
CA LEU A 574 14.05 12.41 -34.70
C LEU A 574 15.48 12.84 -35.10
N HIS A 575 15.61 13.99 -35.75
CA HIS A 575 16.91 14.58 -36.11
C HIS A 575 17.44 15.37 -34.90
N THR A 576 18.40 14.78 -34.21
CA THR A 576 18.93 15.38 -32.98
C THR A 576 20.34 15.91 -33.15
N SER A 577 20.82 16.69 -32.16
CA SER A 577 22.22 17.14 -32.11
C SER A 577 23.23 15.99 -31.90
N ALA A 578 22.77 14.81 -31.50
CA ALA A 578 23.57 13.60 -31.30
C ALA A 578 23.47 12.61 -32.52
N GLY A 579 22.71 12.97 -33.55
CA GLY A 579 22.41 12.13 -34.69
C GLY A 579 20.93 11.79 -34.81
N ASP A 580 20.63 11.02 -35.86
CA ASP A 580 19.25 10.62 -36.12
C ASP A 580 18.84 9.41 -35.28
N VAL A 581 17.64 9.47 -34.71
CA VAL A 581 17.01 8.37 -33.98
C VAL A 581 15.76 7.95 -34.74
N THR A 582 15.77 6.70 -35.24
CA THR A 582 14.65 6.14 -35.99
C THR A 582 13.80 5.25 -35.06
N ILE A 583 12.50 5.47 -35.11
CA ILE A 583 11.48 4.68 -34.41
C ILE A 583 10.56 4.07 -35.46
N HIS A 584 10.49 2.75 -35.51
CA HIS A 584 9.59 2.01 -36.39
C HIS A 584 8.20 1.94 -35.74
N CYS A 585 7.18 2.38 -36.47
CA CYS A 585 5.80 2.46 -36.00
C CYS A 585 4.91 1.50 -36.78
N ASN A 586 4.11 0.72 -36.08
CA ASN A 586 3.11 -0.19 -36.66
C ASN A 586 1.73 0.14 -36.08
N ALA A 587 0.71 0.02 -36.90
CA ALA A 587 -0.69 0.19 -36.49
C ALA A 587 -1.62 -0.68 -37.33
N THR A 588 -2.75 -1.09 -36.77
CA THR A 588 -3.79 -1.82 -37.51
C THR A 588 -5.09 -1.07 -37.37
N THR A 589 -5.73 -0.80 -38.50
CA THR A 589 -7.04 -0.15 -38.56
C THR A 589 -8.07 -1.08 -39.19
N GLU A 590 -9.17 -1.34 -38.47
CA GLU A 590 -10.25 -2.19 -38.92
C GLU A 590 -11.49 -1.39 -39.32
N LYS A 591 -12.37 -2.03 -40.10
CA LYS A 591 -13.67 -1.48 -40.46
C LYS A 591 -14.66 -1.69 -39.30
N ILE A 592 -15.44 -0.67 -38.99
CA ILE A 592 -16.58 -0.82 -38.08
C ILE A 592 -17.65 -1.67 -38.76
N ILE A 593 -18.16 -2.65 -38.05
CA ILE A 593 -19.26 -3.51 -38.48
C ILE A 593 -20.57 -2.89 -38.02
N TYR A 594 -21.54 -2.73 -38.91
CA TYR A 594 -22.89 -2.29 -38.60
C TYR A 594 -23.94 -3.36 -38.94
N ASP A 595 -23.57 -4.46 -39.56
CA ASP A 595 -24.45 -5.58 -39.86
C ASP A 595 -24.27 -6.68 -38.81
N TYR A 596 -25.18 -6.72 -37.85
CA TYR A 596 -25.25 -7.75 -36.82
C TYR A 596 -26.38 -8.77 -37.08
N SER A 597 -26.85 -8.89 -38.34
CA SER A 597 -27.87 -9.88 -38.69
C SER A 597 -27.56 -11.33 -38.24
N PRO A 598 -26.28 -11.77 -38.10
CA PRO A 598 -25.98 -13.10 -37.59
C PRO A 598 -26.49 -13.41 -36.17
N ILE A 599 -26.78 -12.40 -35.34
CA ILE A 599 -27.34 -12.64 -33.99
C ILE A 599 -28.86 -12.71 -33.99
N VAL A 600 -29.55 -12.42 -35.11
CA VAL A 600 -31.00 -12.32 -35.20
C VAL A 600 -31.61 -13.67 -35.53
N GLU A 601 -32.48 -14.18 -34.68
CA GLU A 601 -33.29 -15.35 -34.94
C GLU A 601 -34.61 -14.98 -35.64
N LYS A 602 -35.19 -13.83 -35.26
CA LYS A 602 -36.49 -13.44 -35.77
C LYS A 602 -36.73 -11.91 -35.66
N GLY A 603 -37.28 -11.29 -36.68
CA GLY A 603 -37.62 -9.88 -36.73
C GLY A 603 -36.68 -9.09 -37.62
N ASP A 604 -37.07 -7.82 -37.88
CA ASP A 604 -36.30 -6.87 -38.67
C ASP A 604 -35.67 -5.85 -37.70
N PHE A 605 -34.36 -5.79 -37.74
CA PHE A 605 -33.58 -4.89 -36.88
C PHE A 605 -32.63 -4.05 -37.71
N SER A 606 -32.33 -2.85 -37.22
CA SER A 606 -31.18 -2.07 -37.62
C SER A 606 -30.27 -1.85 -36.43
N PHE A 607 -28.99 -1.73 -36.68
CA PHE A 607 -27.95 -1.69 -35.66
C PHE A 607 -27.07 -0.46 -35.81
N ASP A 608 -26.63 0.06 -34.68
CA ASP A 608 -25.59 1.08 -34.60
C ASP A 608 -24.65 0.73 -33.43
N THR A 609 -23.40 1.18 -33.46
CA THR A 609 -22.40 0.84 -32.46
C THR A 609 -21.45 2.00 -32.19
N SER A 610 -20.79 1.97 -31.05
CA SER A 610 -19.77 2.96 -30.71
C SER A 610 -18.64 2.98 -31.73
N ILE A 611 -18.13 4.16 -32.03
CA ILE A 611 -17.07 4.36 -33.03
C ILE A 611 -15.69 4.02 -32.45
N GLU A 612 -15.46 4.38 -31.20
CA GLU A 612 -14.14 4.17 -30.58
C GLU A 612 -13.97 2.72 -30.13
N HIS A 613 -15.03 2.13 -29.62
CA HIS A 613 -15.04 0.76 -29.08
C HIS A 613 -16.22 -0.02 -29.69
N PRO A 614 -16.20 -0.25 -31.03
CA PRO A 614 -17.31 -0.90 -31.72
C PRO A 614 -17.45 -2.35 -31.28
N TRP A 615 -18.69 -2.83 -31.25
CA TRP A 615 -18.92 -4.26 -31.08
C TRP A 615 -18.42 -5.04 -32.29
N THR A 616 -18.01 -6.27 -32.06
CA THR A 616 -17.51 -7.18 -33.10
C THR A 616 -18.40 -8.40 -33.21
N LEU A 617 -18.28 -9.18 -34.31
CA LEU A 617 -18.95 -10.46 -34.48
C LEU A 617 -18.00 -11.63 -34.28
N ASP A 618 -18.40 -12.57 -33.46
CA ASP A 618 -17.78 -13.89 -33.31
C ASP A 618 -18.83 -14.97 -33.69
N GLY A 619 -18.83 -15.33 -34.95
CA GLY A 619 -19.89 -16.20 -35.54
C GLY A 619 -21.26 -15.55 -35.45
N SER A 620 -22.19 -16.12 -34.69
CA SER A 620 -23.56 -15.63 -34.46
C SER A 620 -23.67 -14.87 -33.12
N LYS A 621 -22.57 -14.32 -32.62
CA LYS A 621 -22.52 -13.58 -31.35
C LYS A 621 -21.95 -12.19 -31.58
N ALA A 622 -22.63 -11.17 -31.06
CA ALA A 622 -22.09 -9.83 -31.00
C ALA A 622 -21.36 -9.62 -29.66
N CYS A 623 -20.16 -9.10 -29.71
CA CYS A 623 -19.28 -8.97 -28.55
C CYS A 623 -18.87 -7.52 -28.35
N SER A 624 -19.00 -7.01 -27.14
CA SER A 624 -18.47 -5.67 -26.79
C SER A 624 -16.94 -5.64 -26.91
N SER A 625 -16.38 -4.46 -27.13
CA SER A 625 -14.93 -4.27 -27.29
C SER A 625 -14.30 -3.76 -26.00
N THR A 626 -13.10 -4.27 -25.72
CA THR A 626 -12.18 -3.75 -24.71
C THR A 626 -10.95 -3.10 -25.34
N SER A 627 -10.96 -2.91 -26.67
CA SER A 627 -9.84 -2.34 -27.44
C SER A 627 -9.53 -0.91 -26.98
N GLY A 628 -8.26 -0.64 -26.73
CA GLY A 628 -7.79 0.69 -26.31
C GLY A 628 -7.91 0.97 -24.80
N LEU A 629 -8.22 -0.03 -23.99
CA LEU A 629 -8.19 0.08 -22.53
C LEU A 629 -6.75 0.30 -22.04
N THR A 630 -6.54 1.36 -21.29
CA THR A 630 -5.25 1.68 -20.65
C THR A 630 -5.40 1.64 -19.14
N SER A 631 -4.28 1.64 -18.39
CA SER A 631 -4.26 1.52 -16.93
C SER A 631 -5.16 2.49 -16.17
N ASP A 632 -5.44 3.67 -16.75
CA ASP A 632 -6.22 4.74 -16.10
C ASP A 632 -7.51 5.06 -16.84
N SER A 633 -7.96 4.19 -17.74
CA SER A 633 -9.12 4.47 -18.59
C SER A 633 -10.34 3.64 -18.20
N THR A 634 -11.50 4.22 -18.46
CA THR A 634 -12.78 3.49 -18.54
C THR A 634 -13.25 3.57 -19.97
N ILE A 635 -13.63 2.47 -20.55
CA ILE A 635 -14.20 2.43 -21.88
C ILE A 635 -15.69 2.13 -21.81
N ASP A 636 -16.44 2.77 -22.73
CA ASP A 636 -17.86 2.49 -22.97
C ASP A 636 -17.99 1.93 -24.39
N SER A 637 -18.45 0.68 -24.47
CA SER A 637 -18.71 -0.02 -25.73
C SER A 637 -20.20 -0.30 -25.84
N TRP A 638 -20.89 0.35 -26.78
CA TRP A 638 -22.33 0.18 -26.89
C TRP A 638 -22.77 -0.37 -28.24
N LEU A 639 -23.87 -1.12 -28.22
CA LEU A 639 -24.63 -1.60 -29.39
C LEU A 639 -26.08 -1.15 -29.22
N GLU A 640 -26.58 -0.34 -30.16
CA GLU A 640 -27.99 0.03 -30.24
C GLU A 640 -28.71 -0.83 -31.27
N VAL A 641 -29.83 -1.38 -30.86
CA VAL A 641 -30.71 -2.19 -31.68
C VAL A 641 -32.03 -1.44 -31.88
N SER A 642 -32.38 -1.11 -33.11
CA SER A 642 -33.62 -0.44 -33.44
C SER A 642 -34.56 -1.34 -34.21
N PHE A 643 -35.85 -1.27 -33.91
CA PHE A 643 -36.91 -2.06 -34.58
C PHE A 643 -38.25 -1.32 -34.56
N ILE A 644 -39.13 -1.71 -35.47
CA ILE A 644 -40.49 -1.14 -35.58
C ILE A 644 -41.55 -2.19 -35.20
N VAL A 645 -42.40 -1.82 -34.27
CA VAL A 645 -43.60 -2.57 -33.96
C VAL A 645 -44.74 -1.96 -34.78
N PRO A 646 -45.39 -2.70 -35.72
CA PRO A 646 -46.44 -2.17 -36.56
C PRO A 646 -47.67 -1.72 -35.75
N GLU A 647 -48.44 -0.81 -36.30
CA GLU A 647 -49.68 -0.36 -35.72
C GLU A 647 -50.67 -1.55 -35.51
N GLY A 648 -51.32 -1.63 -34.35
CA GLY A 648 -52.22 -2.72 -33.98
C GLY A 648 -51.50 -3.99 -33.52
N LYS A 649 -50.18 -3.96 -33.35
CA LYS A 649 -49.37 -5.06 -32.83
C LYS A 649 -48.71 -4.68 -31.51
N THR A 650 -48.35 -5.73 -30.74
CA THR A 650 -47.46 -5.66 -29.60
C THR A 650 -46.20 -6.47 -29.95
N GLY A 651 -45.05 -5.91 -29.76
CA GLY A 651 -43.74 -6.55 -29.96
C GLY A 651 -43.22 -7.14 -28.64
N THR A 652 -42.70 -8.34 -28.67
CA THR A 652 -41.94 -8.94 -27.55
C THR A 652 -40.55 -9.22 -28.03
N LEU A 653 -39.58 -8.47 -27.48
CA LEU A 653 -38.15 -8.63 -27.72
C LEU A 653 -37.55 -9.61 -26.71
N THR A 654 -36.79 -10.56 -27.19
CA THR A 654 -36.03 -11.52 -26.41
C THR A 654 -34.60 -11.60 -26.93
N TRP A 655 -33.65 -11.91 -26.09
CA TRP A 655 -32.28 -12.20 -26.45
C TRP A 655 -31.60 -13.09 -25.40
N SER A 656 -30.44 -13.59 -25.71
CA SER A 656 -29.53 -14.23 -24.76
C SER A 656 -28.33 -13.33 -24.55
N GLY A 657 -27.94 -13.12 -23.31
CA GLY A 657 -26.79 -12.29 -22.92
C GLY A 657 -25.86 -13.01 -21.97
N ARG A 658 -24.58 -12.69 -22.05
CA ARG A 658 -23.57 -13.18 -21.13
C ARG A 658 -22.55 -12.08 -20.86
N ASN A 659 -22.35 -11.75 -19.59
CA ASN A 659 -21.25 -10.92 -19.15
C ASN A 659 -20.13 -11.82 -18.61
N SER A 660 -18.95 -11.75 -19.18
CA SER A 660 -17.80 -12.56 -18.78
C SER A 660 -16.92 -11.88 -17.71
N SER A 661 -17.17 -10.61 -17.42
CA SER A 661 -16.49 -9.93 -16.32
C SER A 661 -17.26 -10.07 -15.01
N THR A 662 -16.53 -10.27 -13.91
CA THR A 662 -17.12 -10.26 -12.57
C THR A 662 -17.44 -8.82 -12.19
N PRO A 663 -18.69 -8.48 -11.81
CA PRO A 663 -19.00 -7.13 -11.35
C PRO A 663 -18.26 -6.87 -10.04
N PHE A 664 -17.30 -5.98 -10.10
CA PHE A 664 -16.63 -5.50 -8.90
C PHE A 664 -17.52 -4.48 -8.19
N GLY A 665 -17.84 -4.69 -6.93
CA GLY A 665 -18.45 -3.68 -6.07
C GLY A 665 -19.86 -3.95 -5.55
N ALA A 666 -20.30 -5.20 -5.42
CA ALA A 666 -21.58 -5.52 -4.77
C ALA A 666 -21.65 -5.17 -3.27
N PHE A 667 -20.58 -4.65 -2.66
CA PHE A 667 -20.49 -4.44 -1.22
C PHE A 667 -20.22 -3.01 -0.74
N LEU A 668 -20.08 -2.02 -1.62
CA LEU A 668 -19.85 -0.63 -1.20
C LEU A 668 -20.88 0.30 -1.86
N ASP A 669 -21.83 0.75 -1.08
CA ASP A 669 -22.95 1.63 -1.48
C ASP A 669 -22.55 3.00 -2.05
N GLU A 670 -21.28 3.34 -2.18
CA GLU A 670 -20.80 4.67 -2.60
C GLU A 670 -19.61 4.70 -3.58
N ILE A 671 -19.06 3.58 -4.01
CA ILE A 671 -17.97 3.60 -5.00
C ILE A 671 -18.46 2.95 -6.29
N LEU A 672 -18.82 3.80 -7.23
CA LEU A 672 -19.23 3.50 -8.59
C LEU A 672 -18.07 2.98 -9.45
N PHE A 673 -17.73 1.71 -9.30
CA PHE A 673 -16.94 0.98 -10.28
C PHE A 673 -17.82 -0.15 -10.82
N SER A 674 -18.55 0.13 -11.87
CA SER A 674 -19.42 -0.85 -12.48
C SER A 674 -18.84 -1.30 -13.81
N ASP A 675 -18.01 -2.36 -13.77
CA ASP A 675 -17.77 -3.15 -14.96
C ASP A 675 -19.04 -3.95 -15.23
N GLY A 676 -19.61 -3.84 -16.41
CA GLY A 676 -20.82 -4.57 -16.73
C GLY A 676 -21.68 -3.91 -17.77
N THR A 677 -22.82 -4.53 -18.07
CA THR A 677 -23.74 -4.07 -19.09
C THR A 677 -24.99 -3.45 -18.49
N VAL A 678 -25.25 -2.24 -18.88
CA VAL A 678 -26.51 -1.52 -18.61
C VAL A 678 -27.37 -1.54 -19.88
N ILE A 679 -28.64 -1.88 -19.74
CA ILE A 679 -29.59 -1.89 -20.87
C ILE A 679 -30.52 -0.68 -20.76
N TYR A 680 -30.59 0.08 -21.85
CA TYR A 680 -31.53 1.18 -22.01
C TYR A 680 -32.60 0.85 -23.04
N SER A 681 -33.83 1.16 -22.75
CA SER A 681 -34.94 1.13 -23.73
C SER A 681 -35.49 2.53 -23.91
N ASP A 682 -35.48 3.01 -25.15
CA ASP A 682 -35.93 4.37 -25.52
C ASP A 682 -35.33 5.47 -24.61
N GLY A 683 -34.05 5.27 -24.22
CA GLY A 683 -33.29 6.20 -23.35
C GLY A 683 -33.60 6.08 -21.85
N THR A 684 -34.35 5.06 -21.43
CA THR A 684 -34.58 4.76 -20.00
C THR A 684 -33.77 3.54 -19.59
N GLU A 685 -33.00 3.64 -18.51
CA GLU A 685 -32.28 2.54 -17.92
C GLU A 685 -33.27 1.49 -17.39
N ILE A 686 -33.12 0.24 -17.83
CA ILE A 686 -34.01 -0.86 -17.46
C ILE A 686 -33.36 -1.80 -16.46
N THR A 687 -32.12 -2.14 -16.71
CA THR A 687 -31.35 -3.06 -15.84
C THR A 687 -29.90 -2.64 -15.79
N LYS A 688 -29.27 -2.95 -14.66
CA LYS A 688 -27.82 -2.89 -14.48
C LYS A 688 -27.27 -4.30 -14.45
N PHE A 689 -26.10 -4.51 -15.09
CA PHE A 689 -25.40 -5.78 -15.08
C PHE A 689 -26.17 -6.93 -15.70
N ALA A 690 -26.83 -6.68 -16.84
CA ALA A 690 -27.46 -7.72 -17.62
C ALA A 690 -26.49 -8.87 -17.94
N GLY A 691 -26.97 -10.12 -17.82
CA GLY A 691 -26.15 -11.30 -18.09
C GLY A 691 -25.05 -11.56 -17.06
N THR A 692 -25.11 -10.97 -15.86
CA THR A 692 -24.22 -11.31 -14.76
C THR A 692 -24.60 -12.65 -14.16
N SER A 693 -24.04 -13.71 -14.68
CA SER A 693 -24.03 -15.00 -13.98
C SER A 693 -22.61 -15.25 -13.47
N SER A 694 -22.52 -16.05 -12.40
CA SER A 694 -21.24 -16.61 -11.97
C SER A 694 -20.53 -17.24 -13.17
N ALA A 695 -19.31 -16.81 -13.42
CA ALA A 695 -18.45 -17.12 -14.57
C ALA A 695 -18.90 -18.34 -15.42
N GLY A 696 -19.47 -18.07 -16.59
CA GLY A 696 -19.63 -19.05 -17.65
C GLY A 696 -21.02 -19.54 -17.98
N SER A 697 -22.10 -19.09 -17.35
CA SER A 697 -23.45 -19.47 -17.75
C SER A 697 -24.10 -18.47 -18.68
N ASP A 698 -24.71 -18.95 -19.78
CA ASP A 698 -25.52 -18.12 -20.65
C ASP A 698 -26.88 -17.85 -19.98
N GLU A 699 -27.29 -16.58 -19.90
CA GLU A 699 -28.60 -16.20 -19.36
C GLU A 699 -29.54 -15.77 -20.47
N LEU A 700 -30.79 -16.22 -20.38
CA LEU A 700 -31.88 -15.71 -21.22
C LEU A 700 -32.47 -14.51 -20.49
N GLU A 701 -32.39 -13.37 -21.11
CA GLU A 701 -32.94 -12.12 -20.54
C GLU A 701 -34.48 -12.13 -20.56
N ALA A 702 -35.07 -11.47 -19.57
CA ALA A 702 -36.53 -11.41 -19.47
C ALA A 702 -37.15 -10.73 -20.71
N PRO A 703 -38.26 -11.27 -21.28
CA PRO A 703 -38.88 -10.65 -22.42
C PRO A 703 -39.31 -9.21 -22.17
N MET A 704 -39.02 -8.32 -23.11
CA MET A 704 -39.46 -6.93 -23.08
C MET A 704 -40.62 -6.70 -24.04
N THR A 705 -41.68 -6.03 -23.59
CA THR A 705 -42.88 -5.82 -24.40
C THR A 705 -42.96 -4.35 -24.84
N PHE A 706 -43.24 -4.14 -26.13
CA PHE A 706 -43.27 -2.82 -26.76
C PHE A 706 -44.60 -2.60 -27.46
N SER A 707 -45.16 -1.39 -27.35
CA SER A 707 -46.33 -0.99 -28.13
C SER A 707 -45.94 -0.63 -29.58
N ALA A 708 -46.93 -0.36 -30.44
CA ALA A 708 -46.66 0.09 -31.79
C ALA A 708 -45.79 1.36 -31.81
N GLY A 709 -44.76 1.38 -32.68
CA GLY A 709 -43.83 2.46 -32.83
C GLY A 709 -42.41 2.03 -33.15
N LEU A 710 -41.52 3.01 -33.32
CA LEU A 710 -40.06 2.79 -33.41
C LEU A 710 -39.47 2.72 -32.01
N HIS A 711 -38.73 1.67 -31.73
CA HIS A 711 -38.08 1.41 -30.46
C HIS A 711 -36.58 1.22 -30.62
N ARG A 712 -35.84 1.57 -29.57
CA ARG A 712 -34.39 1.45 -29.51
C ARG A 712 -33.99 0.80 -28.18
N VAL A 713 -33.19 -0.24 -28.25
CA VAL A 713 -32.60 -0.87 -27.09
C VAL A 713 -31.07 -0.77 -27.20
N CYS A 714 -30.44 -0.15 -26.25
CA CYS A 714 -29.00 0.05 -26.23
C CYS A 714 -28.37 -0.81 -25.13
N PHE A 715 -27.43 -1.65 -25.53
CA PHE A 715 -26.60 -2.43 -24.65
C PHE A 715 -25.29 -1.69 -24.46
N LEU A 716 -25.11 -1.06 -23.30
CA LEU A 716 -23.90 -0.32 -22.95
C LEU A 716 -23.02 -1.15 -22.02
N TYR A 717 -21.93 -1.67 -22.54
CA TYR A 717 -20.90 -2.32 -21.74
C TYR A 717 -19.85 -1.29 -21.32
N THR A 718 -19.69 -1.14 -20.01
CA THR A 718 -18.64 -0.31 -19.42
C THR A 718 -17.57 -1.19 -18.83
N LYS A 719 -16.32 -0.94 -19.15
CA LYS A 719 -15.14 -1.59 -18.59
C LYS A 719 -14.17 -0.56 -18.05
N SER A 720 -13.75 -0.77 -16.81
CA SER A 720 -12.62 -0.06 -16.21
C SER A 720 -11.35 -0.93 -16.30
N SER A 721 -10.19 -0.34 -16.13
CA SER A 721 -8.91 -1.06 -16.13
C SER A 721 -8.73 -2.01 -14.93
N ARG A 722 -9.68 -2.05 -13.99
CA ARG A 722 -9.66 -2.98 -12.88
C ARG A 722 -10.22 -4.34 -13.30
N GLU A 723 -9.42 -5.37 -13.16
CA GLU A 723 -9.73 -6.81 -13.26
C GLU A 723 -10.34 -7.34 -14.56
N PRO A 724 -9.54 -7.92 -15.46
CA PRO A 724 -10.05 -8.89 -16.39
C PRO A 724 -10.24 -10.25 -15.69
N GLU A 725 -11.50 -10.72 -15.58
CA GLU A 725 -11.78 -12.14 -15.40
C GLU A 725 -12.51 -12.66 -16.65
N GLY A 726 -12.02 -13.77 -17.21
CA GLY A 726 -12.63 -14.40 -18.40
C GLY A 726 -12.28 -13.68 -19.70
N GLU A 727 -13.26 -13.55 -20.60
CA GLU A 727 -13.11 -12.89 -21.90
C GLU A 727 -13.30 -11.38 -21.84
N ASP A 728 -13.67 -10.87 -20.68
CA ASP A 728 -13.78 -9.46 -20.35
C ASP A 728 -14.63 -8.65 -21.33
N ARG A 729 -15.80 -9.18 -21.66
CA ARG A 729 -16.74 -8.62 -22.62
C ARG A 729 -18.18 -9.05 -22.33
N TYR A 730 -19.15 -8.30 -22.84
CA TYR A 730 -20.53 -8.74 -22.96
C TYR A 730 -20.74 -9.42 -24.31
N VAL A 731 -21.48 -10.52 -24.32
CA VAL A 731 -21.83 -11.28 -25.52
C VAL A 731 -23.34 -11.32 -25.67
N LEU A 732 -23.86 -10.92 -26.83
CA LEU A 732 -25.26 -10.86 -27.18
C LEU A 732 -25.54 -11.79 -28.37
N TYR A 733 -26.61 -12.59 -28.29
CA TYR A 733 -27.02 -13.52 -29.36
C TYR A 733 -28.50 -13.92 -29.22
N ASN A 734 -29.03 -14.71 -30.17
CA ASN A 734 -30.41 -15.23 -30.19
C ASN A 734 -31.47 -14.11 -30.06
N GLN A 735 -31.27 -13.00 -30.77
CA GLN A 735 -32.19 -11.87 -30.70
C GLN A 735 -33.46 -12.15 -31.51
N ALA A 736 -34.64 -12.01 -30.90
CA ALA A 736 -35.90 -12.23 -31.56
C ALA A 736 -36.95 -11.18 -31.18
N LEU A 737 -37.70 -10.75 -32.17
CA LEU A 737 -38.88 -9.90 -32.01
C LEU A 737 -40.14 -10.69 -32.45
N ASP A 738 -40.96 -11.03 -31.48
CA ASP A 738 -42.27 -11.63 -31.72
C ASP A 738 -43.37 -10.58 -31.78
N LEU A 739 -44.15 -10.63 -32.83
CA LEU A 739 -45.27 -9.70 -33.02
C LEU A 739 -46.60 -10.46 -32.78
N SER A 740 -47.41 -9.96 -31.85
CA SER A 740 -48.77 -10.45 -31.58
C SER A 740 -49.78 -9.30 -31.83
N ASP A 741 -51.04 -9.68 -32.09
CA ASP A 741 -52.09 -8.67 -32.15
C ASP A 741 -52.27 -8.00 -30.81
N ALA A 742 -52.35 -6.68 -30.82
CA ALA A 742 -52.63 -5.91 -29.61
C ALA A 742 -54.01 -6.32 -29.09
N SER A 743 -54.05 -6.99 -27.93
CA SER A 743 -55.33 -7.39 -27.33
C SER A 743 -56.09 -6.13 -26.90
N ASP A 744 -57.35 -5.97 -27.30
CA ASP A 744 -58.22 -4.83 -26.94
C ASP A 744 -58.57 -4.70 -25.43
N ILE A 745 -57.87 -5.40 -24.57
CA ILE A 745 -57.99 -5.24 -23.12
C ILE A 745 -56.80 -4.41 -22.61
N SER A 746 -56.88 -3.09 -22.85
CA SER A 746 -56.06 -2.13 -22.15
C SER A 746 -56.47 -2.08 -20.67
N THR A 747 -55.74 -2.82 -19.83
CA THR A 747 -55.57 -2.36 -18.49
C THR A 747 -54.67 -1.12 -18.59
N MET A 748 -55.32 0.03 -18.45
CA MET A 748 -54.65 1.35 -18.45
C MET A 748 -53.57 1.44 -17.36
N THR A 749 -52.34 1.07 -17.69
CA THR A 749 -51.15 1.73 -17.20
C THR A 749 -50.60 2.52 -18.39
N GLY A 750 -51.16 3.70 -18.59
CA GLY A 750 -50.83 4.56 -19.72
C GLY A 750 -49.37 4.96 -19.65
N THR A 751 -48.57 4.38 -20.55
CA THR A 751 -47.29 5.00 -20.93
C THR A 751 -47.64 6.26 -21.70
N LYS A 752 -47.56 7.42 -21.03
CA LYS A 752 -47.81 8.72 -21.60
C LYS A 752 -46.79 8.98 -22.72
N MET A 753 -47.27 9.27 -23.93
CA MET A 753 -46.37 9.60 -25.04
C MET A 753 -45.85 11.03 -24.92
N ILE A 754 -44.56 11.22 -25.10
CA ILE A 754 -43.98 12.57 -25.15
C ILE A 754 -44.36 13.21 -26.47
N THR A 755 -45.21 14.23 -26.38
CA THR A 755 -45.67 15.04 -27.54
C THR A 755 -44.75 16.22 -27.81
N ASN A 756 -44.03 16.69 -26.79
CA ASN A 756 -43.08 17.79 -26.93
C ASN A 756 -41.94 17.62 -25.92
N ARG A 757 -40.72 17.94 -26.36
CA ARG A 757 -39.53 17.95 -25.53
C ARG A 757 -38.81 19.29 -25.64
N GLU A 758 -38.57 19.91 -24.51
CA GLU A 758 -37.90 21.22 -24.42
C GLU A 758 -36.66 21.07 -23.52
N TYR A 759 -35.58 21.73 -23.90
CA TYR A 759 -34.31 21.72 -23.18
C TYR A 759 -34.09 23.09 -22.54
N TYR A 760 -33.53 23.09 -21.33
CA TYR A 760 -33.22 24.30 -20.57
C TYR A 760 -31.83 24.19 -19.93
N SER A 761 -31.15 25.33 -19.82
CA SER A 761 -29.95 25.43 -18.99
C SER A 761 -30.32 25.33 -17.50
N VAL A 762 -29.31 25.17 -16.63
CA VAL A 762 -29.49 25.18 -15.17
C VAL A 762 -30.03 26.52 -14.65
N THR A 763 -29.90 27.60 -15.43
CA THR A 763 -30.43 28.93 -15.13
C THR A 763 -31.85 29.14 -15.65
N GLY A 764 -32.46 28.12 -16.29
CA GLY A 764 -33.82 28.14 -16.82
C GLY A 764 -33.96 28.76 -18.21
N GLU A 765 -32.86 29.04 -18.92
CA GLU A 765 -32.90 29.53 -20.29
C GLU A 765 -33.21 28.37 -21.25
N LYS A 766 -34.15 28.60 -22.18
CA LYS A 766 -34.56 27.58 -23.16
C LYS A 766 -33.49 27.41 -24.22
N LEU A 767 -33.07 26.16 -24.45
CA LEU A 767 -32.07 25.78 -25.43
C LEU A 767 -32.73 25.17 -26.66
N SER A 768 -32.13 25.38 -27.82
CA SER A 768 -32.58 24.77 -29.07
C SER A 768 -32.20 23.29 -29.19
N ALA A 769 -31.14 22.87 -28.48
CA ALA A 769 -30.67 21.50 -28.35
C ALA A 769 -29.87 21.38 -27.02
N PRO A 770 -29.64 20.16 -26.51
CA PRO A 770 -28.80 19.97 -25.33
C PRO A 770 -27.36 20.45 -25.57
N VAL A 771 -26.77 21.10 -24.58
CA VAL A 771 -25.39 21.61 -24.63
C VAL A 771 -24.51 20.86 -23.60
N LYS A 772 -23.21 20.91 -23.79
CA LYS A 772 -22.24 20.32 -22.85
C LYS A 772 -22.48 20.83 -21.43
N GLY A 773 -22.53 19.92 -20.46
CA GLY A 773 -22.86 20.23 -19.07
C GLY A 773 -24.27 19.79 -18.68
N ILE A 774 -24.79 20.38 -17.61
CA ILE A 774 -26.09 20.02 -17.05
C ILE A 774 -27.20 20.70 -17.87
N ASN A 775 -28.15 19.89 -18.39
CA ASN A 775 -29.36 20.34 -19.05
C ASN A 775 -30.59 19.88 -18.26
N ILE A 776 -31.67 20.63 -18.31
CA ILE A 776 -32.99 20.27 -17.79
C ILE A 776 -33.87 19.95 -18.98
N ILE A 777 -34.43 18.74 -19.04
CA ILE A 777 -35.39 18.33 -20.06
C ILE A 777 -36.80 18.44 -19.48
N LYS A 778 -37.67 19.14 -20.18
CA LYS A 778 -39.08 19.12 -19.89
C LYS A 778 -39.83 18.37 -20.99
N ASN A 779 -40.40 17.24 -20.66
CA ASN A 779 -41.28 16.47 -21.54
C ASN A 779 -42.71 16.85 -21.28
N THR A 780 -43.48 17.04 -22.34
CA THR A 780 -44.93 17.19 -22.31
C THR A 780 -45.53 15.91 -22.92
N TYR A 781 -46.42 15.28 -22.22
CA TYR A 781 -47.09 14.06 -22.65
C TYR A 781 -48.41 14.35 -23.38
N ASP A 782 -48.92 13.31 -24.06
CA ASP A 782 -50.18 13.37 -24.81
C ASP A 782 -51.40 13.65 -23.95
N ASP A 783 -51.33 13.39 -22.66
CA ASP A 783 -52.38 13.73 -21.67
C ASP A 783 -52.24 15.17 -21.12
N GLY A 784 -51.28 15.95 -21.64
CA GLY A 784 -51.00 17.32 -21.22
C GLY A 784 -50.21 17.42 -19.91
N THR A 785 -49.88 16.34 -19.27
CA THR A 785 -48.98 16.35 -18.11
C THR A 785 -47.53 16.62 -18.51
N THR A 786 -46.72 17.08 -17.60
CA THR A 786 -45.28 17.35 -17.87
C THR A 786 -44.41 16.64 -16.84
N SER A 787 -43.26 16.15 -17.28
CA SER A 787 -42.16 15.74 -16.40
C SER A 787 -40.92 16.59 -16.69
N THR A 788 -40.09 16.71 -15.66
CA THR A 788 -38.80 17.40 -15.77
C THR A 788 -37.70 16.49 -15.25
N SER A 789 -36.68 16.30 -16.05
CA SER A 789 -35.52 15.52 -15.68
C SER A 789 -34.21 16.31 -15.93
N LYS A 790 -33.15 15.94 -15.23
CA LYS A 790 -31.83 16.52 -15.37
C LYS A 790 -30.93 15.53 -16.11
N ILE A 791 -30.29 15.99 -17.19
CA ILE A 791 -29.28 15.22 -17.90
C ILE A 791 -27.94 15.94 -17.89
N ILE A 792 -26.86 15.16 -17.96
CA ILE A 792 -25.50 15.69 -18.08
C ILE A 792 -24.98 15.26 -19.44
N ILE A 793 -24.65 16.24 -20.29
CA ILE A 793 -23.95 16.03 -21.56
C ILE A 793 -22.46 16.28 -21.29
N LYS A 794 -21.63 15.25 -21.46
CA LYS A 794 -20.17 15.30 -21.23
C LYS A 794 -19.41 16.01 -22.34
#